data_0813e04dbae1051480a513568396950e
#
_entry.id   0813e04dbae1051480a513568396950e
#
_cell.length_a   1.000
_cell.length_b   1.000
_cell.length_c   1.000
_cell.angle_alpha   90.00
_cell.angle_beta   90.00
_cell.angle_gamma   90.00
#
_symmetry.space_group_name_H-M   'P 1'
#
loop_
_entity.id
_entity.type
_entity.pdbx_description
1 polymer ?
#
loop_
_entity_poly.entity_id
_entity_poly.type
_entity_poly.pdbx_seq_one_letter_code
_entity_poly.pdbx_strand_id
1 'polypeptide(L)'
;MNPRHPGDAGYLKAAAVLREHGFRVDAHIGGPFTAAILAEHDVVVLAHPSDGTWERVTGIGSAKLSAEEIDVLEAFVRAGGGLIVMTECEHEKYGNNVADLLARFGIQPVHTTVQDTEHNHNDVVAWVRAALARPRGRTNVLAQVEAACFYRSGVLSVINPDADVLATTSSSADPPDQPLAVTLAAGLGRVAVFADSDLFGDDSIDDYDNRRLWSNVVTWAALGERPPAEASTPHWLLSDPDWLALKAAIERVRALQTKDGSLDLATHGADAIGSATTEVEQIVASIRALRPRFAHDCDYLDAVITDLERWRDSGLGVPDFLDSLLAFRPERQRIDGLEHLVVFAMYTQNGNLDRNLEAVVVRVVWPDFVAEVEATRYDNPMFVPISFVDFTAGYDTNSAVLFPETVAVREIPTYTWGAIFCDREAARFRRVSTAAADVLRLSLPPAAAMLIGQQQLAQNTFVLWDLIHDRTHSHGDLPFDPFMIKQRMPYWMYALEELRCDLQAFRQAVALAAEQATPYGELVQYAVLFDRLFRFPITGDRVRNYDGLGGQLLFAYLHKNGALRWTDNTLSIEWARVADVVIALGNDVEVLYRDGIDRSRVGHWLAGHEFVARYVAPHPRSVWATGAAALPLDGPPKDLVDLVLPDEFPLNVFYEALRRKLGPVIESTRGITAAVEASA
;
A
#
# COMPACT_ATOMS: atom_id res chain seq x y z
N MET A 1 -14.59 1.63 32.38
CA MET A 1 -13.49 2.54 32.06
C MET A 1 -13.85 3.40 30.87
N ASN A 2 -13.40 4.63 30.81
CA ASN A 2 -14.00 5.61 29.90
C ASN A 2 -12.94 6.24 28.97
N PRO A 3 -13.03 6.09 27.62
CA PRO A 3 -12.10 6.68 26.67
C PRO A 3 -12.19 8.22 26.56
N ARG A 4 -13.03 8.85 27.36
CA ARG A 4 -13.21 10.31 27.41
C ARG A 4 -12.66 10.98 28.67
N HIS A 5 -12.04 10.20 29.56
CA HIS A 5 -11.54 10.73 30.83
C HIS A 5 -10.05 10.41 31.04
N PRO A 6 -9.20 11.38 31.40
CA PRO A 6 -7.80 11.12 31.74
C PRO A 6 -7.64 10.56 33.15
N GLY A 7 -6.58 9.82 33.41
CA GLY A 7 -6.18 9.30 34.70
C GLY A 7 -6.48 7.83 34.90
N ASP A 8 -6.37 7.32 36.11
CA ASP A 8 -6.31 5.90 36.49
C ASP A 8 -7.42 4.99 35.93
N ALA A 9 -8.52 5.52 35.46
CA ALA A 9 -9.61 4.78 34.86
C ALA A 9 -9.87 5.22 33.41
N GLY A 10 -8.96 5.94 32.83
CA GLY A 10 -9.10 6.54 31.51
C GLY A 10 -8.39 5.76 30.42
N TYR A 11 -8.88 5.94 29.17
CA TYR A 11 -8.29 5.41 27.95
C TYR A 11 -8.18 6.48 26.87
N LEU A 12 -7.92 7.75 27.26
CA LEU A 12 -7.74 8.83 26.28
C LEU A 12 -6.52 8.61 25.39
N LYS A 13 -5.40 8.17 25.99
CA LYS A 13 -4.20 7.85 25.24
C LYS A 13 -4.41 6.64 24.32
N ALA A 14 -5.05 5.58 24.82
CA ALA A 14 -5.38 4.41 24.00
C ALA A 14 -6.25 4.80 22.80
N ALA A 15 -7.26 5.65 23.00
CA ALA A 15 -8.09 6.17 21.92
C ALA A 15 -7.31 7.09 20.97
N ALA A 16 -6.36 7.89 21.50
CA ALA A 16 -5.50 8.74 20.66
C ALA A 16 -4.59 7.89 19.77
N VAL A 17 -3.95 6.86 20.33
CA VAL A 17 -3.12 5.90 19.55
C VAL A 17 -3.89 5.31 18.38
N LEU A 18 -5.15 4.90 18.58
CA LEU A 18 -5.95 4.34 17.51
C LEU A 18 -6.29 5.38 16.42
N ARG A 19 -6.58 6.63 16.82
CA ARG A 19 -6.82 7.71 15.85
C ARG A 19 -5.59 8.03 15.03
N GLU A 20 -4.41 8.02 15.65
CA GLU A 20 -3.10 8.15 14.98
C GLU A 20 -2.89 7.06 13.92
N HIS A 21 -3.46 5.86 14.14
CA HIS A 21 -3.44 4.75 13.17
C HIS A 21 -4.65 4.72 12.22
N GLY A 22 -5.43 5.81 12.14
CA GLY A 22 -6.54 5.96 11.20
C GLY A 22 -7.87 5.35 11.63
N PHE A 23 -8.00 4.88 12.88
CA PHE A 23 -9.27 4.38 13.38
C PHE A 23 -10.20 5.52 13.81
N ARG A 24 -11.49 5.41 13.47
CA ARG A 24 -12.55 6.17 14.14
C ARG A 24 -12.85 5.50 15.48
N VAL A 25 -12.75 6.24 16.57
CA VAL A 25 -12.99 5.72 17.91
C VAL A 25 -14.22 6.36 18.53
N ASP A 26 -15.26 5.57 18.73
CA ASP A 26 -16.52 5.96 19.36
C ASP A 26 -16.62 5.32 20.78
N ALA A 27 -17.20 6.05 21.73
CA ALA A 27 -17.44 5.56 23.08
C ALA A 27 -18.92 5.22 23.26
N HIS A 28 -19.20 3.93 23.48
CA HIS A 28 -20.54 3.48 23.89
C HIS A 28 -20.66 3.53 25.41
N ILE A 29 -21.38 4.49 25.94
CA ILE A 29 -21.47 4.78 27.38
C ILE A 29 -22.87 4.53 27.97
N GLY A 30 -23.79 3.96 27.23
CA GLY A 30 -25.12 3.64 27.72
C GLY A 30 -26.00 2.95 26.70
N GLY A 31 -26.97 2.20 27.19
CA GLY A 31 -27.84 1.37 26.38
C GLY A 31 -27.24 0.00 26.03
N PRO A 32 -28.04 -0.95 25.58
CA PRO A 32 -27.60 -2.29 25.23
C PRO A 32 -26.83 -2.31 23.91
N PHE A 33 -25.93 -3.27 23.73
CA PHE A 33 -25.37 -3.61 22.43
C PHE A 33 -26.46 -4.19 21.54
N THR A 34 -26.62 -3.63 20.35
CA THR A 34 -27.55 -4.12 19.34
C THR A 34 -26.81 -4.42 18.04
N ALA A 35 -27.37 -5.30 17.21
CA ALA A 35 -26.81 -5.60 15.89
C ALA A 35 -26.63 -4.35 15.02
N ALA A 36 -27.54 -3.38 15.13
CA ALA A 36 -27.46 -2.12 14.37
C ALA A 36 -26.26 -1.26 14.80
N ILE A 37 -25.99 -1.16 16.12
CA ILE A 37 -24.83 -0.42 16.63
C ILE A 37 -23.54 -1.13 16.22
N LEU A 38 -23.47 -2.45 16.33
CA LEU A 38 -22.28 -3.23 16.02
C LEU A 38 -21.97 -3.24 14.52
N ALA A 39 -22.97 -3.13 13.65
CA ALA A 39 -22.79 -3.12 12.20
C ALA A 39 -21.98 -1.90 11.70
N GLU A 40 -21.93 -0.81 12.49
CA GLU A 40 -21.18 0.40 12.16
C GLU A 40 -19.70 0.37 12.57
N HIS A 41 -19.26 -0.74 13.22
CA HIS A 41 -17.94 -0.85 13.82
C HIS A 41 -17.20 -2.12 13.37
N ASP A 42 -15.89 -2.04 13.23
CA ASP A 42 -15.03 -3.18 12.91
C ASP A 42 -14.58 -3.93 14.16
N VAL A 43 -14.37 -3.22 15.25
CA VAL A 43 -13.88 -3.78 16.52
C VAL A 43 -14.67 -3.22 17.68
N VAL A 44 -15.00 -4.09 18.62
CA VAL A 44 -15.55 -3.75 19.94
C VAL A 44 -14.51 -4.00 21.01
N VAL A 45 -14.29 -3.03 21.88
CA VAL A 45 -13.42 -3.15 23.05
C VAL A 45 -14.25 -3.11 24.32
N LEU A 46 -14.23 -4.18 25.08
CA LEU A 46 -14.83 -4.27 26.43
C LEU A 46 -13.72 -4.09 27.48
N ALA A 47 -13.54 -2.84 27.90
CA ALA A 47 -12.53 -2.46 28.87
C ALA A 47 -13.07 -2.64 30.31
N HIS A 48 -13.09 -3.83 30.79
CA HIS A 48 -13.50 -4.24 32.12
C HIS A 48 -14.82 -3.59 32.61
N PRO A 49 -15.99 -4.08 32.19
CA PRO A 49 -17.27 -3.53 32.63
C PRO A 49 -17.42 -3.55 34.16
N SER A 50 -17.87 -2.45 34.74
CA SER A 50 -18.06 -2.32 36.20
C SER A 50 -19.40 -1.65 36.51
N ASP A 51 -19.94 -1.91 37.72
CA ASP A 51 -21.16 -1.23 38.17
C ASP A 51 -20.92 0.25 38.54
N GLY A 52 -22.01 1.02 38.67
CA GLY A 52 -21.95 2.46 38.89
C GLY A 52 -21.24 2.87 40.19
N THR A 53 -21.01 1.93 41.13
CA THR A 53 -20.27 2.22 42.39
C THR A 53 -18.77 2.28 42.15
N TRP A 54 -18.28 1.66 41.07
CA TRP A 54 -16.86 1.64 40.68
C TRP A 54 -16.58 2.56 39.51
N GLU A 55 -17.59 2.97 38.74
CA GLU A 55 -17.43 3.94 37.68
C GLU A 55 -17.22 5.33 38.25
N ARG A 56 -16.00 5.86 38.19
CA ARG A 56 -15.55 7.11 38.85
C ARG A 56 -15.98 8.38 38.13
N VAL A 57 -16.33 8.28 36.86
CA VAL A 57 -16.56 9.45 36.00
C VAL A 57 -18.03 9.79 35.89
N THR A 58 -18.83 8.84 35.48
CA THR A 58 -20.26 9.08 35.23
C THR A 58 -21.13 8.55 36.36
N GLY A 59 -20.64 7.64 37.18
CA GLY A 59 -21.43 6.91 38.16
C GLY A 59 -22.46 5.96 37.53
N ILE A 60 -22.39 5.78 36.22
CA ILE A 60 -23.29 4.93 35.42
C ILE A 60 -22.48 3.73 34.95
N GLY A 61 -22.65 2.60 35.59
CA GLY A 61 -22.04 1.36 35.17
C GLY A 61 -23.02 0.43 34.51
N SER A 62 -22.54 -0.43 33.64
CA SER A 62 -23.24 -1.55 33.04
C SER A 62 -22.42 -2.81 33.29
N ALA A 63 -22.47 -3.30 34.53
CA ALA A 63 -21.63 -4.40 34.98
C ALA A 63 -21.98 -5.72 34.29
N LYS A 64 -23.25 -5.91 33.94
CA LYS A 64 -23.73 -7.17 33.39
C LYS A 64 -24.25 -6.99 31.98
N LEU A 65 -23.74 -7.83 31.11
CA LEU A 65 -24.31 -8.04 29.77
C LEU A 65 -25.56 -8.90 29.88
N SER A 66 -26.64 -8.56 29.23
CA SER A 66 -27.81 -9.43 29.10
C SER A 66 -27.48 -10.65 28.21
N ALA A 67 -28.30 -11.71 28.25
CA ALA A 67 -28.13 -12.84 27.38
C ALA A 67 -28.20 -12.44 25.90
N GLU A 68 -29.08 -11.49 25.55
CA GLU A 68 -29.25 -10.94 24.22
C GLU A 68 -27.99 -10.17 23.77
N GLU A 69 -27.37 -9.42 24.66
CA GLU A 69 -26.12 -8.71 24.34
C GLU A 69 -24.95 -9.67 24.10
N ILE A 70 -24.85 -10.73 24.90
CA ILE A 70 -23.85 -11.79 24.69
C ILE A 70 -24.05 -12.47 23.34
N ASP A 71 -25.29 -12.83 22.99
CA ASP A 71 -25.61 -13.45 21.71
C ASP A 71 -25.32 -12.51 20.52
N VAL A 72 -25.61 -11.21 20.65
CA VAL A 72 -25.34 -10.20 19.61
C VAL A 72 -23.83 -10.00 19.44
N LEU A 73 -23.05 -9.94 20.52
CA LEU A 73 -21.59 -9.82 20.48
C LEU A 73 -20.95 -11.09 19.87
N GLU A 74 -21.42 -12.28 20.26
CA GLU A 74 -20.96 -13.53 19.65
C GLU A 74 -21.26 -13.55 18.13
N ALA A 75 -22.48 -13.19 17.74
CA ALA A 75 -22.88 -13.13 16.33
C ALA A 75 -22.06 -12.12 15.54
N PHE A 76 -21.78 -10.95 16.10
CA PHE A 76 -20.90 -9.93 15.51
C PHE A 76 -19.50 -10.49 15.22
N VAL A 77 -18.91 -11.17 16.19
CA VAL A 77 -17.59 -11.81 16.00
C VAL A 77 -17.64 -12.87 14.92
N ARG A 78 -18.61 -13.78 14.98
CA ARG A 78 -18.71 -14.88 14.00
C ARG A 78 -18.94 -14.37 12.56
N ALA A 79 -19.54 -13.19 12.42
CA ALA A 79 -19.77 -12.49 11.15
C ALA A 79 -18.57 -11.66 10.65
N GLY A 80 -17.42 -11.70 11.34
CA GLY A 80 -16.20 -11.03 10.91
C GLY A 80 -15.77 -9.83 11.76
N GLY A 81 -16.52 -9.49 12.82
CA GLY A 81 -16.14 -8.43 13.75
C GLY A 81 -15.00 -8.82 14.68
N GLY A 82 -14.25 -7.82 15.16
CA GLY A 82 -13.22 -7.97 16.17
C GLY A 82 -13.75 -7.72 17.59
N LEU A 83 -13.34 -8.54 18.56
CA LEU A 83 -13.68 -8.34 19.96
C LEU A 83 -12.41 -8.36 20.81
N ILE A 84 -12.19 -7.30 21.59
CA ILE A 84 -11.12 -7.23 22.56
C ILE A 84 -11.74 -7.12 23.95
N VAL A 85 -11.38 -8.04 24.83
CA VAL A 85 -11.89 -8.07 26.20
C VAL A 85 -10.74 -7.97 27.17
N MET A 86 -10.81 -7.00 28.07
CA MET A 86 -9.86 -6.83 29.16
C MET A 86 -10.53 -7.21 30.48
N THR A 87 -9.90 -8.08 31.24
CA THR A 87 -10.39 -8.57 32.52
C THR A 87 -9.54 -8.02 33.68
N GLU A 88 -9.79 -8.45 34.90
CA GLU A 88 -9.07 -8.03 36.10
C GLU A 88 -8.81 -9.19 37.05
N CYS A 89 -7.83 -9.02 37.95
CA CYS A 89 -7.51 -10.01 38.98
C CYS A 89 -8.70 -10.31 39.88
N GLU A 90 -9.54 -9.34 40.18
CA GLU A 90 -10.70 -9.45 41.05
C GLU A 90 -12.01 -9.12 40.29
N HIS A 91 -12.15 -9.62 39.04
CA HIS A 91 -13.26 -9.23 38.15
C HIS A 91 -14.64 -9.42 38.81
N GLU A 92 -14.84 -10.43 39.68
CA GLU A 92 -16.10 -10.67 40.38
C GLU A 92 -16.46 -9.52 41.33
N LYS A 93 -15.47 -8.84 41.90
CA LYS A 93 -15.66 -7.69 42.81
C LYS A 93 -16.38 -6.52 42.10
N TYR A 94 -16.16 -6.35 40.82
CA TYR A 94 -16.77 -5.30 40.03
C TYR A 94 -18.18 -5.63 39.54
N GLY A 95 -18.69 -6.83 39.86
CA GLY A 95 -20.05 -7.26 39.62
C GLY A 95 -20.34 -7.61 38.15
N ASN A 96 -19.33 -7.75 37.29
CA ASN A 96 -19.51 -8.07 35.87
C ASN A 96 -19.67 -9.57 35.63
N ASN A 97 -20.15 -9.89 34.43
CA ASN A 97 -20.32 -11.26 33.93
C ASN A 97 -19.60 -11.48 32.60
N VAL A 98 -18.50 -10.81 32.36
CA VAL A 98 -17.70 -10.96 31.15
C VAL A 98 -17.23 -12.40 30.94
N ALA A 99 -17.11 -13.18 32.00
CA ALA A 99 -16.81 -14.60 31.96
C ALA A 99 -17.85 -15.40 31.17
N ASP A 100 -19.14 -15.01 31.20
CA ASP A 100 -20.20 -15.66 30.43
C ASP A 100 -20.01 -15.45 28.92
N LEU A 101 -19.59 -14.26 28.51
CA LEU A 101 -19.23 -13.95 27.12
C LEU A 101 -17.99 -14.73 26.70
N LEU A 102 -16.94 -14.70 27.50
CA LEU A 102 -15.66 -15.36 27.19
C LEU A 102 -15.78 -16.89 27.12
N ALA A 103 -16.69 -17.48 27.89
CA ALA A 103 -16.99 -18.91 27.84
C ALA A 103 -17.46 -19.37 26.42
N ARG A 104 -18.13 -18.47 25.65
CA ARG A 104 -18.54 -18.75 24.26
C ARG A 104 -17.33 -19.00 23.32
N PHE A 105 -16.16 -18.50 23.72
CA PHE A 105 -14.90 -18.63 22.97
C PHE A 105 -13.92 -19.62 23.63
N GLY A 106 -14.31 -20.26 24.71
CA GLY A 106 -13.50 -21.25 25.44
C GLY A 106 -12.35 -20.60 26.24
N ILE A 107 -12.55 -19.40 26.74
CA ILE A 107 -11.61 -18.66 27.59
C ILE A 107 -12.34 -18.28 28.88
N GLN A 108 -11.65 -18.34 30.02
CA GLN A 108 -12.19 -17.90 31.30
C GLN A 108 -11.16 -17.11 32.09
N PRO A 109 -11.52 -15.93 32.65
CA PRO A 109 -10.69 -15.23 33.59
C PRO A 109 -10.64 -16.02 34.92
N VAL A 110 -9.46 -16.08 35.54
CA VAL A 110 -9.25 -16.74 36.81
C VAL A 110 -9.00 -15.67 37.87
N HIS A 111 -9.74 -15.79 38.97
CA HIS A 111 -9.66 -14.85 40.10
C HIS A 111 -8.38 -15.11 40.91
N THR A 112 -7.33 -14.38 40.58
CA THR A 112 -6.02 -14.40 41.25
C THR A 112 -5.29 -13.09 40.98
N THR A 113 -4.29 -12.77 41.79
CA THR A 113 -3.39 -11.64 41.54
C THR A 113 -1.99 -12.18 41.31
N VAL A 114 -1.44 -11.95 40.13
CA VAL A 114 -0.09 -12.38 39.79
C VAL A 114 0.94 -11.53 40.54
N GLN A 115 1.99 -12.19 41.04
CA GLN A 115 3.15 -11.55 41.67
C GLN A 115 4.44 -12.16 41.12
N ASP A 116 5.45 -11.32 40.86
CA ASP A 116 6.77 -11.76 40.44
C ASP A 116 7.85 -10.89 41.11
N THR A 117 8.72 -11.53 41.87
CA THR A 117 9.81 -10.82 42.56
C THR A 117 11.05 -10.59 41.70
N GLU A 118 11.17 -11.29 40.58
CA GLU A 118 12.32 -11.22 39.68
C GLU A 118 12.03 -10.42 38.43
N HIS A 119 10.82 -10.58 37.84
CA HIS A 119 10.42 -9.96 36.57
C HIS A 119 9.27 -8.97 36.82
N ASN A 120 9.56 -7.87 37.51
CA ASN A 120 8.57 -6.83 37.77
C ASN A 120 9.04 -5.44 37.27
N HIS A 121 8.13 -4.48 37.32
CA HIS A 121 8.36 -3.09 36.96
C HIS A 121 8.46 -2.25 38.25
N ASN A 122 9.50 -1.42 38.36
CA ASN A 122 9.73 -0.50 39.47
C ASN A 122 9.72 -1.14 40.88
N ASP A 123 10.20 -2.38 40.98
CA ASP A 123 10.22 -3.16 42.22
C ASP A 123 8.83 -3.40 42.85
N VAL A 124 7.75 -3.27 42.04
CA VAL A 124 6.39 -3.59 42.45
C VAL A 124 6.05 -5.01 41.98
N VAL A 125 6.03 -5.95 42.94
CA VAL A 125 5.87 -7.39 42.64
C VAL A 125 4.60 -7.74 41.86
N ALA A 126 3.56 -6.93 41.93
CA ALA A 126 2.30 -7.11 41.20
C ALA A 126 2.28 -6.37 39.85
N TRP A 127 3.37 -5.69 39.46
CA TRP A 127 3.53 -5.12 38.12
C TRP A 127 4.48 -5.99 37.31
N VAL A 128 3.92 -7.00 36.68
CA VAL A 128 4.70 -8.09 36.10
C VAL A 128 5.05 -7.87 34.66
N ARG A 129 6.32 -8.07 34.30
CA ARG A 129 6.77 -8.15 32.90
C ARG A 129 6.48 -9.54 32.37
N ALA A 130 5.64 -9.60 31.36
CA ALA A 130 5.20 -10.85 30.76
C ALA A 130 6.32 -11.55 29.97
N ALA A 131 6.30 -12.88 29.99
CA ALA A 131 7.04 -13.69 29.03
C ALA A 131 6.26 -13.74 27.72
N LEU A 132 6.79 -13.12 26.65
CA LEU A 132 6.11 -13.08 25.35
C LEU A 132 6.35 -14.35 24.55
N ALA A 133 5.28 -14.93 24.06
CA ALA A 133 5.30 -16.13 23.23
C ALA A 133 5.59 -15.78 21.76
N ARG A 134 6.04 -16.77 20.98
CA ARG A 134 6.09 -16.65 19.52
C ARG A 134 4.74 -17.06 18.94
N PRO A 135 3.95 -16.12 18.37
CA PRO A 135 2.63 -16.46 17.84
C PRO A 135 2.72 -17.44 16.67
N ARG A 136 1.69 -18.27 16.55
CA ARG A 136 1.52 -19.24 15.47
C ARG A 136 0.64 -18.62 14.39
N GLY A 137 1.01 -18.16 13.34
CA GLY A 137 0.12 -17.60 12.31
C GLY A 137 0.81 -16.63 11.40
N ARG A 138 0.09 -16.19 10.36
CA ARG A 138 0.59 -15.25 9.36
C ARG A 138 0.74 -13.83 9.90
N THR A 139 -0.13 -13.44 10.83
CA THR A 139 -0.12 -12.10 11.40
C THR A 139 0.49 -12.13 12.79
N ASN A 140 1.59 -11.44 12.96
CA ASN A 140 2.32 -11.38 14.24
C ASN A 140 1.86 -10.18 15.07
N VAL A 141 0.95 -10.41 16.01
CA VAL A 141 0.46 -9.38 16.95
C VAL A 141 1.60 -8.80 17.82
N LEU A 142 2.66 -9.58 18.04
CA LEU A 142 3.84 -9.14 18.81
C LEU A 142 4.93 -8.53 17.90
N ALA A 143 4.63 -8.14 16.67
CA ALA A 143 5.57 -7.45 15.80
C ALA A 143 6.05 -6.15 16.47
N GLN A 144 7.36 -5.98 16.61
CA GLN A 144 7.99 -4.83 17.29
C GLN A 144 7.58 -4.66 18.76
N VAL A 145 7.18 -5.76 19.44
CA VAL A 145 6.91 -5.80 20.87
C VAL A 145 7.97 -6.72 21.51
N GLU A 146 8.85 -6.14 22.31
CA GLU A 146 9.91 -6.87 23.01
C GLU A 146 9.57 -7.09 24.49
N ALA A 147 8.78 -6.18 25.07
CA ALA A 147 8.35 -6.26 26.46
C ALA A 147 6.96 -5.66 26.66
N ALA A 148 6.17 -6.28 27.53
CA ALA A 148 4.87 -5.76 27.99
C ALA A 148 4.76 -5.95 29.50
N CYS A 149 4.14 -4.97 30.17
CA CYS A 149 3.92 -5.00 31.62
C CYS A 149 2.43 -5.08 31.93
N PHE A 150 2.06 -5.97 32.83
CA PHE A 150 0.72 -6.18 33.34
C PHE A 150 0.63 -5.71 34.77
N TYR A 151 -0.43 -4.98 35.12
CA TYR A 151 -0.57 -4.26 36.39
C TYR A 151 -1.64 -4.91 37.27
N ARG A 152 -1.20 -5.67 38.28
CA ARG A 152 -2.11 -6.40 39.19
C ARG A 152 -3.04 -7.34 38.44
N SER A 153 -2.52 -7.99 37.43
CA SER A 153 -3.29 -8.84 36.53
C SER A 153 -3.83 -10.11 37.21
N GLY A 154 -4.92 -10.63 36.67
CA GLY A 154 -5.31 -12.04 36.84
C GLY A 154 -4.53 -12.96 35.91
N VAL A 155 -5.06 -14.15 35.69
CA VAL A 155 -4.61 -15.07 34.64
C VAL A 155 -5.81 -15.60 33.86
N LEU A 156 -5.57 -16.23 32.72
CA LEU A 156 -6.60 -16.81 31.87
C LEU A 156 -6.52 -18.34 31.86
N SER A 157 -7.68 -19.01 31.97
CA SER A 157 -7.81 -20.42 31.67
C SER A 157 -8.26 -20.57 30.21
N VAL A 158 -7.46 -21.26 29.38
CA VAL A 158 -7.68 -21.42 27.94
C VAL A 158 -8.05 -22.86 27.67
N ILE A 159 -9.32 -23.10 27.32
CA ILE A 159 -9.85 -24.44 27.00
C ILE A 159 -9.85 -24.63 25.47
N ASN A 160 -9.98 -23.55 24.70
CA ASN A 160 -10.00 -23.60 23.25
C ASN A 160 -8.60 -23.94 22.69
N PRO A 161 -8.44 -25.08 21.97
CA PRO A 161 -7.14 -25.48 21.45
C PRO A 161 -6.61 -24.61 20.30
N ASP A 162 -7.51 -23.86 19.65
CA ASP A 162 -7.17 -22.95 18.54
C ASP A 162 -6.73 -21.56 19.03
N ALA A 163 -6.74 -21.31 20.34
CA ALA A 163 -6.28 -20.06 20.91
C ALA A 163 -4.75 -20.00 20.95
N ASP A 164 -4.20 -18.89 20.47
CA ASP A 164 -2.79 -18.58 20.58
C ASP A 164 -2.51 -17.78 21.84
N VAL A 165 -1.61 -18.27 22.69
CA VAL A 165 -1.15 -17.55 23.87
C VAL A 165 -0.08 -16.54 23.44
N LEU A 166 -0.32 -15.24 23.69
CA LEU A 166 0.60 -14.16 23.36
C LEU A 166 1.60 -13.89 24.49
N ALA A 167 1.13 -13.95 25.72
CA ALA A 167 1.91 -13.62 26.90
C ALA A 167 1.56 -14.55 28.05
N THR A 168 2.57 -14.92 28.85
CA THR A 168 2.40 -15.73 30.07
C THR A 168 3.10 -15.05 31.24
N THR A 169 2.76 -15.46 32.45
CA THR A 169 3.58 -15.20 33.62
C THR A 169 4.93 -15.91 33.47
N SER A 170 5.97 -15.37 34.10
CA SER A 170 7.29 -16.01 34.10
C SER A 170 7.30 -17.26 34.99
N SER A 171 8.36 -18.07 34.91
CA SER A 171 8.56 -19.23 35.80
C SER A 171 8.84 -18.85 37.24
N SER A 172 9.23 -17.62 37.52
CA SER A 172 9.43 -17.06 38.87
C SER A 172 8.17 -16.42 39.47
N ALA A 173 7.12 -16.27 38.68
CA ALA A 173 5.86 -15.68 39.11
C ALA A 173 5.02 -16.65 39.98
N ASP A 174 4.11 -16.09 40.73
CA ASP A 174 3.06 -16.84 41.43
C ASP A 174 1.68 -16.32 40.96
N PRO A 175 0.90 -17.15 40.21
CA PRO A 175 1.22 -18.47 39.69
C PRO A 175 2.14 -18.45 38.45
N PRO A 176 3.02 -19.47 38.27
CA PRO A 176 3.99 -19.50 37.17
C PRO A 176 3.34 -20.01 35.86
N ASP A 177 3.91 -19.59 34.72
CA ASP A 177 3.62 -20.09 33.36
C ASP A 177 2.11 -20.04 32.98
N GLN A 178 1.35 -19.09 33.53
CA GLN A 178 -0.07 -18.93 33.23
C GLN A 178 -0.34 -17.91 32.10
N PRO A 179 -1.34 -18.14 31.24
CA PRO A 179 -1.69 -17.17 30.19
C PRO A 179 -2.16 -15.84 30.75
N LEU A 180 -1.60 -14.75 30.21
CA LEU A 180 -1.96 -13.36 30.51
C LEU A 180 -2.69 -12.70 29.33
N ALA A 181 -2.35 -13.08 28.10
CA ALA A 181 -2.99 -12.58 26.90
C ALA A 181 -3.13 -13.71 25.87
N VAL A 182 -4.28 -13.76 25.21
CA VAL A 182 -4.59 -14.76 24.18
C VAL A 182 -5.31 -14.14 23.02
N THR A 183 -5.16 -14.73 21.83
CA THR A 183 -5.90 -14.41 20.62
C THR A 183 -6.45 -15.65 19.98
N LEU A 184 -7.60 -15.55 19.31
CA LEU A 184 -8.16 -16.64 18.51
C LEU A 184 -9.02 -16.12 17.35
N ALA A 185 -9.14 -16.92 16.30
CA ALA A 185 -10.14 -16.74 15.26
C ALA A 185 -11.44 -17.43 15.68
N ALA A 186 -12.59 -16.77 15.50
CA ALA A 186 -13.89 -17.30 15.85
C ALA A 186 -14.91 -17.01 14.75
N GLY A 187 -15.25 -18.03 13.95
CA GLY A 187 -15.99 -17.84 12.70
C GLY A 187 -15.14 -17.02 11.70
N LEU A 188 -15.68 -15.93 11.18
CA LEU A 188 -14.97 -15.00 10.30
C LEU A 188 -14.23 -13.89 11.07
N GLY A 189 -14.50 -13.76 12.37
CA GLY A 189 -13.95 -12.68 13.21
C GLY A 189 -12.83 -13.14 14.13
N ARG A 190 -12.45 -12.23 15.04
CA ARG A 190 -11.26 -12.39 15.89
C ARG A 190 -11.52 -11.92 17.31
N VAL A 191 -10.95 -12.63 18.27
CA VAL A 191 -11.07 -12.32 19.69
C VAL A 191 -9.70 -12.20 20.31
N ALA A 192 -9.46 -11.13 21.07
CA ALA A 192 -8.29 -10.99 21.93
C ALA A 192 -8.74 -10.79 23.38
N VAL A 193 -8.08 -11.45 24.32
CA VAL A 193 -8.40 -11.36 25.75
C VAL A 193 -7.13 -11.08 26.52
N PHE A 194 -7.20 -10.08 27.42
CA PHE A 194 -6.13 -9.69 28.32
C PHE A 194 -6.59 -9.85 29.77
N ALA A 195 -5.73 -10.40 30.62
CA ALA A 195 -6.01 -10.62 32.04
C ALA A 195 -5.87 -9.35 32.89
N ASP A 196 -5.72 -8.21 32.26
CA ASP A 196 -5.47 -6.91 32.87
C ASP A 196 -6.14 -5.81 32.04
N SER A 197 -6.83 -4.88 32.67
CA SER A 197 -7.42 -3.73 32.01
C SER A 197 -6.54 -2.48 32.10
N ASP A 198 -5.63 -2.41 33.08
CA ASP A 198 -4.76 -1.26 33.29
C ASP A 198 -3.59 -1.21 32.26
N LEU A 199 -3.22 -2.33 31.68
CA LEU A 199 -2.18 -2.47 30.66
C LEU A 199 -2.24 -1.40 29.56
N PHE A 200 -3.44 -1.00 29.13
CA PHE A 200 -3.66 0.03 28.11
C PHE A 200 -4.27 1.32 28.66
N GLY A 201 -4.28 1.47 29.99
CA GLY A 201 -4.74 2.67 30.68
C GLY A 201 -3.84 3.88 30.45
N ASP A 202 -4.35 5.08 30.73
CA ASP A 202 -3.64 6.34 30.48
C ASP A 202 -2.34 6.49 31.28
N ASP A 203 -2.19 5.79 32.36
CA ASP A 203 -1.01 5.78 33.25
C ASP A 203 0.01 4.68 32.90
N SER A 204 -0.34 3.69 32.08
CA SER A 204 0.47 2.51 31.84
C SER A 204 0.77 2.23 30.36
N ILE A 205 -0.01 2.79 29.43
CA ILE A 205 0.10 2.49 28.01
C ILE A 205 1.45 2.90 27.41
N ASP A 206 2.11 3.87 28.02
CA ASP A 206 3.41 4.37 27.57
C ASP A 206 4.60 3.57 28.17
N ASP A 207 4.34 2.59 29.03
CA ASP A 207 5.36 1.73 29.59
C ASP A 207 5.73 0.61 28.63
N TYR A 208 7.02 0.34 28.46
CA TYR A 208 7.55 -0.65 27.53
C TYR A 208 6.95 -0.49 26.11
N ASP A 209 6.47 -1.60 25.52
CA ASP A 209 5.86 -1.62 24.20
C ASP A 209 4.33 -1.78 24.27
N ASN A 210 3.69 -1.43 25.41
CA ASN A 210 2.24 -1.55 25.58
C ASN A 210 1.46 -0.76 24.51
N ARG A 211 1.96 0.43 24.13
CA ARG A 211 1.39 1.25 23.07
C ARG A 211 1.41 0.54 21.71
N ARG A 212 2.52 -0.12 21.38
CA ARG A 212 2.65 -0.91 20.15
C ARG A 212 1.78 -2.16 20.20
N LEU A 213 1.76 -2.86 21.32
CA LEU A 213 0.88 -4.02 21.51
C LEU A 213 -0.59 -3.65 21.33
N TRP A 214 -1.00 -2.49 21.87
CA TRP A 214 -2.37 -1.98 21.70
C TRP A 214 -2.73 -1.74 20.23
N SER A 215 -1.92 -0.99 19.51
CA SER A 215 -2.16 -0.74 18.08
C SER A 215 -2.18 -2.04 17.25
N ASN A 216 -1.27 -2.96 17.54
CA ASN A 216 -1.19 -4.24 16.85
C ASN A 216 -2.43 -5.11 17.09
N VAL A 217 -2.90 -5.22 18.34
CA VAL A 217 -4.04 -6.10 18.65
C VAL A 217 -5.34 -5.55 18.09
N VAL A 218 -5.56 -4.23 18.13
CA VAL A 218 -6.77 -3.63 17.53
C VAL A 218 -6.74 -3.78 16.00
N THR A 219 -5.61 -3.49 15.37
CA THR A 219 -5.43 -3.69 13.93
C THR A 219 -5.64 -5.16 13.54
N TRP A 220 -5.09 -6.11 14.31
CA TRP A 220 -5.30 -7.53 14.08
C TRP A 220 -6.77 -7.93 14.25
N ALA A 221 -7.46 -7.41 15.24
CA ALA A 221 -8.88 -7.69 15.47
C ALA A 221 -9.76 -7.17 14.31
N ALA A 222 -9.39 -6.03 13.71
CA ALA A 222 -10.07 -5.46 12.56
C ALA A 222 -9.90 -6.25 11.24
N LEU A 223 -8.99 -7.23 11.19
CA LEU A 223 -8.72 -8.06 10.02
C LEU A 223 -9.69 -9.27 9.87
N GLY A 224 -10.81 -9.30 10.57
CA GLY A 224 -11.84 -10.33 10.37
C GLY A 224 -12.31 -10.38 8.90
N GLU A 225 -12.65 -11.58 8.42
CA GLU A 225 -13.18 -11.78 7.07
C GLU A 225 -14.64 -11.34 7.03
N ARG A 226 -14.90 -10.10 6.67
CA ARG A 226 -16.27 -9.65 6.42
C ARG A 226 -16.70 -10.02 5.01
N PRO A 227 -17.95 -10.50 4.82
CA PRO A 227 -18.51 -10.54 3.48
C PRO A 227 -18.46 -9.10 2.91
N PRO A 228 -18.11 -8.95 1.61
CA PRO A 228 -18.09 -7.64 0.98
C PRO A 228 -19.43 -6.94 1.25
N ALA A 229 -19.38 -5.66 1.64
CA ALA A 229 -20.57 -4.83 1.73
C ALA A 229 -21.35 -4.98 0.42
N GLU A 230 -22.68 -5.03 0.50
CA GLU A 230 -23.58 -5.24 -0.65
C GLU A 230 -23.03 -4.58 -1.90
N ALA A 231 -22.97 -5.33 -2.99
CA ALA A 231 -22.35 -4.92 -4.24
C ALA A 231 -22.78 -3.48 -4.58
N SER A 232 -21.84 -2.56 -4.62
CA SER A 232 -22.11 -1.18 -5.00
C SER A 232 -22.83 -1.19 -6.34
N THR A 233 -23.89 -0.39 -6.46
CA THR A 233 -24.63 -0.25 -7.73
C THR A 233 -23.62 -0.05 -8.86
N PRO A 234 -23.66 -0.86 -9.94
CA PRO A 234 -22.72 -0.71 -11.04
C PRO A 234 -22.69 0.74 -11.53
N HIS A 235 -21.49 1.25 -11.81
CA HIS A 235 -21.34 2.61 -12.29
C HIS A 235 -22.18 2.83 -13.55
N TRP A 236 -22.88 3.96 -13.66
CA TRP A 236 -23.80 4.27 -14.76
C TRP A 236 -23.15 4.10 -16.15
N LEU A 237 -21.87 4.45 -16.26
CA LEU A 237 -21.08 4.38 -17.48
C LEU A 237 -21.07 2.98 -18.10
N LEU A 238 -21.00 1.92 -17.28
CA LEU A 238 -20.88 0.52 -17.76
C LEU A 238 -22.10 0.06 -18.56
N SER A 239 -23.23 0.77 -18.47
CA SER A 239 -24.47 0.53 -19.22
C SER A 239 -24.84 1.67 -20.14
N ASP A 240 -24.06 2.74 -20.21
CA ASP A 240 -24.36 3.91 -21.04
C ASP A 240 -24.14 3.59 -22.53
N PRO A 241 -25.15 3.76 -23.38
CA PRO A 241 -25.06 3.39 -24.79
C PRO A 241 -24.05 4.21 -25.59
N ASP A 242 -23.85 5.49 -25.24
CA ASP A 242 -22.91 6.37 -25.94
C ASP A 242 -21.46 6.01 -25.58
N TRP A 243 -21.21 5.62 -24.32
CA TRP A 243 -19.91 5.10 -23.91
C TRP A 243 -19.59 3.75 -24.58
N LEU A 244 -20.53 2.83 -24.60
CA LEU A 244 -20.33 1.52 -25.24
C LEU A 244 -20.12 1.67 -26.76
N ALA A 245 -20.83 2.61 -27.41
CA ALA A 245 -20.62 2.93 -28.82
C ALA A 245 -19.22 3.54 -29.06
N LEU A 246 -18.78 4.45 -28.19
CA LEU A 246 -17.44 5.05 -28.23
C LEU A 246 -16.36 3.97 -28.17
N LYS A 247 -16.42 3.09 -27.16
CA LYS A 247 -15.47 1.98 -27.01
C LYS A 247 -15.43 1.10 -28.26
N ALA A 248 -16.58 0.67 -28.75
CA ALA A 248 -16.67 -0.20 -29.90
C ALA A 248 -16.10 0.45 -31.18
N ALA A 249 -16.34 1.74 -31.40
CA ALA A 249 -15.78 2.47 -32.54
C ALA A 249 -14.26 2.61 -32.45
N ILE A 250 -13.73 2.94 -31.26
CA ILE A 250 -12.29 3.02 -31.01
C ILE A 250 -11.60 1.67 -31.25
N GLU A 251 -12.16 0.57 -30.75
CA GLU A 251 -11.58 -0.76 -30.98
C GLU A 251 -11.53 -1.13 -32.47
N ARG A 252 -12.53 -0.73 -33.27
CA ARG A 252 -12.51 -0.96 -34.73
C ARG A 252 -11.48 -0.09 -35.44
N VAL A 253 -11.32 1.18 -35.06
CA VAL A 253 -10.27 2.07 -35.60
C VAL A 253 -8.90 1.52 -35.22
N ARG A 254 -8.71 1.13 -33.97
CA ARG A 254 -7.45 0.61 -33.44
C ARG A 254 -6.97 -0.63 -34.22
N ALA A 255 -7.87 -1.50 -34.58
CA ALA A 255 -7.55 -2.70 -35.37
C ALA A 255 -6.96 -2.37 -36.77
N LEU A 256 -7.14 -1.16 -37.27
CA LEU A 256 -6.62 -0.69 -38.55
C LEU A 256 -5.35 0.17 -38.44
N GLN A 257 -4.98 0.57 -37.20
CA GLN A 257 -3.83 1.46 -36.93
C GLN A 257 -2.50 0.69 -36.95
N THR A 258 -1.46 1.35 -37.43
CA THR A 258 -0.05 0.94 -37.29
C THR A 258 0.52 1.46 -35.96
N LYS A 259 1.78 1.11 -35.68
CA LYS A 259 2.47 1.50 -34.44
C LYS A 259 2.56 3.02 -34.19
N ASP A 260 2.56 3.82 -35.24
CA ASP A 260 2.59 5.28 -35.14
C ASP A 260 1.19 5.90 -35.09
N GLY A 261 0.14 5.08 -35.12
CA GLY A 261 -1.25 5.49 -35.07
C GLY A 261 -1.89 5.83 -36.40
N SER A 262 -1.11 5.86 -37.52
CA SER A 262 -1.66 6.02 -38.84
C SER A 262 -2.41 4.77 -39.28
N LEU A 263 -3.33 4.88 -40.28
CA LEU A 263 -3.97 3.72 -40.86
C LEU A 263 -3.07 3.06 -41.91
N ASP A 264 -2.97 1.73 -41.89
CA ASP A 264 -2.23 0.95 -42.87
C ASP A 264 -3.08 0.74 -44.14
N LEU A 265 -3.03 1.72 -45.04
CA LEU A 265 -3.75 1.67 -46.31
C LEU A 265 -3.23 0.59 -47.27
N ALA A 266 -1.96 0.21 -47.14
CA ALA A 266 -1.34 -0.79 -47.98
C ALA A 266 -1.84 -2.20 -47.65
N THR A 267 -2.12 -2.47 -46.40
CA THR A 267 -2.62 -3.78 -45.95
C THR A 267 -4.14 -3.89 -46.03
N HIS A 268 -4.89 -2.81 -45.75
CA HIS A 268 -6.34 -2.87 -45.58
C HIS A 268 -7.16 -2.36 -46.78
N GLY A 269 -6.53 -1.62 -47.70
CA GLY A 269 -7.17 -1.12 -48.93
C GLY A 269 -8.11 0.08 -48.73
N ALA A 270 -8.67 0.58 -49.84
CA ALA A 270 -9.49 1.78 -49.85
C ALA A 270 -10.83 1.65 -49.09
N ASP A 271 -11.42 0.47 -49.05
CA ASP A 271 -12.68 0.22 -48.34
C ASP A 271 -12.52 0.37 -46.83
N ALA A 272 -11.33 0.06 -46.29
CA ALA A 272 -11.03 0.24 -44.88
C ALA A 272 -10.99 1.73 -44.47
N ILE A 273 -10.58 2.63 -45.39
CA ILE A 273 -10.60 4.08 -45.13
C ILE A 273 -12.04 4.56 -44.94
N GLY A 274 -12.95 4.14 -45.84
CA GLY A 274 -14.36 4.49 -45.73
C GLY A 274 -14.98 4.01 -44.42
N SER A 275 -14.64 2.78 -44.02
CA SER A 275 -15.05 2.23 -42.74
C SER A 275 -14.48 3.03 -41.58
N ALA A 276 -13.16 3.29 -41.55
CA ALA A 276 -12.51 4.06 -40.49
C ALA A 276 -13.04 5.51 -40.37
N THR A 277 -13.34 6.15 -41.51
CA THR A 277 -13.97 7.47 -41.55
C THR A 277 -15.32 7.46 -40.82
N THR A 278 -16.17 6.45 -41.11
CA THR A 278 -17.45 6.26 -40.42
C THR A 278 -17.28 6.01 -38.93
N GLU A 279 -16.26 5.24 -38.51
CA GLU A 279 -15.98 4.99 -37.11
C GLU A 279 -15.51 6.26 -36.38
N VAL A 280 -14.68 7.09 -37.03
CA VAL A 280 -14.27 8.38 -36.44
C VAL A 280 -15.47 9.32 -36.29
N GLU A 281 -16.42 9.33 -37.24
CA GLU A 281 -17.68 10.06 -37.10
C GLU A 281 -18.52 9.54 -35.94
N GLN A 282 -18.57 8.22 -35.69
CA GLN A 282 -19.24 7.64 -34.55
C GLN A 282 -18.55 8.04 -33.24
N ILE A 283 -17.21 8.02 -33.20
CA ILE A 283 -16.43 8.49 -32.01
C ILE A 283 -16.81 9.94 -31.69
N VAL A 284 -16.79 10.84 -32.68
CA VAL A 284 -17.16 12.24 -32.52
C VAL A 284 -18.62 12.40 -32.02
N ALA A 285 -19.56 11.62 -32.59
CA ALA A 285 -20.94 11.64 -32.16
C ALA A 285 -21.11 11.22 -30.69
N SER A 286 -20.43 10.13 -30.31
CA SER A 286 -20.46 9.62 -28.93
C SER A 286 -19.83 10.61 -27.92
N ILE A 287 -18.70 11.25 -28.26
CA ILE A 287 -18.08 12.30 -27.41
C ILE A 287 -19.07 13.48 -27.25
N ARG A 288 -19.75 13.91 -28.32
CA ARG A 288 -20.76 14.99 -28.22
C ARG A 288 -21.93 14.61 -27.31
N ALA A 289 -22.38 13.36 -27.34
CA ALA A 289 -23.45 12.86 -26.47
C ALA A 289 -23.03 12.78 -25.00
N LEU A 290 -21.79 12.33 -24.74
CA LEU A 290 -21.24 12.23 -23.38
C LEU A 290 -20.82 13.58 -22.78
N ARG A 291 -20.46 14.57 -23.61
CA ARG A 291 -19.95 15.90 -23.20
C ARG A 291 -20.75 16.58 -22.09
N PRO A 292 -22.08 16.58 -22.04
CA PRO A 292 -22.83 17.21 -20.95
C PRO A 292 -22.57 16.60 -19.56
N ARG A 293 -22.16 15.33 -19.51
CA ARG A 293 -21.83 14.65 -18.25
C ARG A 293 -20.43 15.03 -17.71
N PHE A 294 -19.56 15.56 -18.58
CA PHE A 294 -18.21 16.03 -18.28
C PHE A 294 -18.11 17.54 -18.60
N ALA A 295 -19.03 18.32 -18.03
CA ALA A 295 -19.15 19.74 -18.33
C ALA A 295 -17.90 20.56 -17.99
N HIS A 296 -17.13 20.13 -17.01
CA HIS A 296 -15.84 20.73 -16.61
C HIS A 296 -14.72 20.51 -17.63
N ASP A 297 -14.87 19.52 -18.53
CA ASP A 297 -13.91 19.20 -19.61
C ASP A 297 -14.40 19.68 -21.00
N CYS A 298 -15.42 20.54 -21.07
CA CYS A 298 -16.04 20.93 -22.34
C CYS A 298 -15.03 21.49 -23.35
N ASP A 299 -14.09 22.35 -22.92
CA ASP A 299 -13.11 22.95 -23.80
C ASP A 299 -12.14 21.88 -24.39
N TYR A 300 -11.76 20.90 -23.54
CA TYR A 300 -10.96 19.77 -23.95
C TYR A 300 -11.71 18.86 -24.93
N LEU A 301 -12.94 18.50 -24.62
CA LEU A 301 -13.75 17.60 -25.49
C LEU A 301 -14.06 18.24 -26.85
N ASP A 302 -14.30 19.57 -26.90
CA ASP A 302 -14.45 20.30 -28.16
C ASP A 302 -13.14 20.31 -28.97
N ALA A 303 -11.98 20.44 -28.29
CA ALA A 303 -10.68 20.34 -28.94
C ALA A 303 -10.42 18.92 -29.49
N VAL A 304 -10.75 17.86 -28.73
CA VAL A 304 -10.64 16.46 -29.17
C VAL A 304 -11.49 16.21 -30.40
N ILE A 305 -12.73 16.70 -30.43
CA ILE A 305 -13.61 16.60 -31.59
C ILE A 305 -12.93 17.25 -32.82
N THR A 306 -12.36 18.44 -32.63
CA THR A 306 -11.66 19.17 -33.72
C THR A 306 -10.43 18.41 -34.22
N ASP A 307 -9.63 17.83 -33.32
CA ASP A 307 -8.46 17.05 -33.66
C ASP A 307 -8.85 15.76 -34.41
N LEU A 308 -9.91 15.07 -34.00
CA LEU A 308 -10.45 13.88 -34.66
C LEU A 308 -10.98 14.22 -36.07
N GLU A 309 -11.76 15.31 -36.22
CA GLU A 309 -12.26 15.76 -37.50
C GLU A 309 -11.11 16.15 -38.45
N ARG A 310 -10.09 16.85 -37.96
CA ARG A 310 -8.88 17.19 -38.70
C ARG A 310 -8.12 15.92 -39.13
N TRP A 311 -7.95 14.95 -38.24
CA TRP A 311 -7.30 13.67 -38.54
C TRP A 311 -8.04 12.91 -39.67
N ARG A 312 -9.37 12.80 -39.56
CA ARG A 312 -10.23 12.21 -40.58
C ARG A 312 -10.05 12.91 -41.92
N ASP A 313 -10.19 14.24 -41.97
CA ASP A 313 -10.17 15.04 -43.18
C ASP A 313 -8.78 15.09 -43.82
N SER A 314 -7.72 14.85 -43.07
CA SER A 314 -6.34 14.75 -43.61
C SER A 314 -5.97 13.35 -44.12
N GLY A 315 -6.89 12.40 -44.10
CA GLY A 315 -6.70 11.04 -44.66
C GLY A 315 -6.13 10.03 -43.67
N LEU A 316 -6.34 10.24 -42.37
CA LEU A 316 -6.03 9.28 -41.27
C LEU A 316 -4.55 8.88 -41.21
N GLY A 317 -3.64 9.82 -41.48
CA GLY A 317 -2.20 9.69 -41.26
C GLY A 317 -1.85 9.62 -39.76
N VAL A 318 -0.60 9.90 -39.42
CA VAL A 318 -0.17 9.93 -38.00
C VAL A 318 -1.01 10.96 -37.22
N PRO A 319 -1.76 10.55 -36.21
CA PRO A 319 -2.62 11.46 -35.45
C PRO A 319 -1.80 12.44 -34.61
N ASP A 320 -2.29 13.69 -34.48
CA ASP A 320 -1.69 14.73 -33.66
C ASP A 320 -2.75 15.44 -32.83
N PHE A 321 -2.70 15.23 -31.52
CA PHE A 321 -3.65 15.75 -30.54
C PHE A 321 -3.03 16.88 -29.66
N LEU A 322 -2.15 17.69 -30.22
CA LEU A 322 -1.52 18.79 -29.49
C LEU A 322 -2.54 19.80 -28.94
N ASP A 323 -3.55 20.16 -29.76
CA ASP A 323 -4.52 21.19 -29.36
C ASP A 323 -5.39 20.72 -28.18
N SER A 324 -5.89 19.50 -28.25
CA SER A 324 -6.66 18.92 -27.14
C SER A 324 -5.79 18.65 -25.89
N LEU A 325 -4.54 18.22 -26.07
CA LEU A 325 -3.60 18.10 -24.94
C LEU A 325 -3.41 19.42 -24.21
N LEU A 326 -3.23 20.52 -24.93
CA LEU A 326 -3.04 21.82 -24.30
C LEU A 326 -4.32 22.36 -23.64
N ALA A 327 -5.48 21.93 -24.12
CA ALA A 327 -6.78 22.26 -23.50
C ALA A 327 -7.06 21.42 -22.24
N PHE A 328 -6.55 20.18 -22.15
CA PHE A 328 -6.76 19.30 -21.01
C PHE A 328 -5.87 19.67 -19.83
N ARG A 329 -6.49 20.05 -18.72
CA ARG A 329 -5.77 20.59 -17.55
C ARG A 329 -6.25 19.95 -16.24
N PRO A 330 -6.11 18.59 -16.09
CA PRO A 330 -6.61 17.86 -14.93
C PRO A 330 -5.94 18.29 -13.61
N GLU A 331 -4.71 18.79 -13.68
CA GLU A 331 -3.97 19.32 -12.53
C GLU A 331 -4.64 20.54 -11.89
N ARG A 332 -5.52 21.22 -12.60
CA ARG A 332 -6.31 22.36 -12.09
C ARG A 332 -7.61 21.94 -11.42
N GLN A 333 -7.98 20.69 -11.57
CA GLN A 333 -9.27 20.13 -11.14
C GLN A 333 -9.04 18.95 -10.19
N ARG A 334 -8.12 19.10 -9.24
CA ARG A 334 -7.82 18.08 -8.22
C ARG A 334 -8.95 18.06 -7.17
N ILE A 335 -10.08 17.55 -7.57
CA ILE A 335 -11.27 17.37 -6.72
C ILE A 335 -11.47 15.87 -6.56
N ASP A 336 -11.51 15.41 -5.32
CA ASP A 336 -11.69 13.99 -5.04
C ASP A 336 -12.99 13.47 -5.63
N GLY A 337 -12.90 12.36 -6.35
CA GLY A 337 -14.04 11.74 -7.01
C GLY A 337 -14.46 12.37 -8.35
N LEU A 338 -13.85 13.49 -8.81
CA LEU A 338 -14.15 14.09 -10.11
C LEU A 338 -13.74 13.14 -11.25
N GLU A 339 -14.64 12.94 -12.21
CA GLU A 339 -14.43 12.04 -13.34
C GLU A 339 -14.06 12.81 -14.61
N HIS A 340 -13.13 12.28 -15.38
CA HIS A 340 -12.71 12.81 -16.67
C HIS A 340 -12.90 11.77 -17.77
N LEU A 341 -13.45 12.18 -18.92
CA LEU A 341 -13.42 11.41 -20.16
C LEU A 341 -12.17 11.80 -20.96
N VAL A 342 -11.25 10.87 -21.17
CA VAL A 342 -10.00 11.13 -21.88
C VAL A 342 -9.94 10.29 -23.15
N VAL A 343 -9.72 10.95 -24.29
CA VAL A 343 -9.60 10.32 -25.60
C VAL A 343 -8.37 10.88 -26.31
N PHE A 344 -7.35 10.03 -26.51
CA PHE A 344 -6.10 10.40 -27.17
C PHE A 344 -5.55 9.26 -28.02
N ALA A 345 -4.77 9.61 -29.08
CA ALA A 345 -3.87 8.69 -29.76
C ALA A 345 -2.52 8.65 -29.03
N MET A 346 -2.31 7.66 -28.15
CA MET A 346 -1.13 7.59 -27.29
C MET A 346 -0.66 6.15 -27.07
N TYR A 347 0.58 6.01 -26.63
CA TYR A 347 1.06 4.78 -26.00
C TYR A 347 1.20 4.98 -24.48
N THR A 348 1.07 3.91 -23.72
CA THR A 348 1.30 3.90 -22.29
C THR A 348 2.69 3.35 -21.97
N GLN A 349 3.44 4.00 -21.09
CA GLN A 349 4.76 3.54 -20.69
C GLN A 349 4.66 2.18 -20.01
N ASN A 350 5.57 1.27 -20.37
CA ASN A 350 5.56 -0.13 -19.89
C ASN A 350 4.26 -0.89 -20.17
N GLY A 351 3.46 -0.43 -21.11
CA GLY A 351 2.17 -0.99 -21.47
C GLY A 351 1.98 -1.17 -22.96
N ASN A 352 1.03 -0.46 -23.56
CA ASN A 352 0.82 -0.45 -24.99
C ASN A 352 1.91 0.38 -25.67
N LEU A 353 2.75 -0.26 -26.46
CA LEU A 353 3.86 0.38 -27.18
C LEU A 353 3.43 1.03 -28.49
N ASP A 354 2.21 0.77 -28.96
CA ASP A 354 1.66 1.30 -30.18
C ASP A 354 0.86 2.57 -29.89
N ARG A 355 1.01 3.60 -30.73
CA ARG A 355 0.34 4.89 -30.58
C ARG A 355 -1.07 4.84 -31.15
N ASN A 356 -1.93 4.05 -30.53
CA ASN A 356 -3.31 3.88 -30.96
C ASN A 356 -4.26 4.87 -30.31
N LEU A 357 -5.40 5.10 -30.94
CA LEU A 357 -6.50 5.84 -30.35
C LEU A 357 -7.09 5.02 -29.20
N GLU A 358 -7.20 5.63 -28.04
CA GLU A 358 -7.73 5.00 -26.83
C GLU A 358 -8.69 5.95 -26.12
N ALA A 359 -9.63 5.39 -25.37
CA ALA A 359 -10.49 6.14 -24.47
C ALA A 359 -10.51 5.54 -23.08
N VAL A 360 -10.64 6.41 -22.09
CA VAL A 360 -10.73 6.00 -20.69
C VAL A 360 -11.61 7.00 -19.93
N VAL A 361 -12.39 6.51 -18.98
CA VAL A 361 -12.98 7.35 -17.94
C VAL A 361 -12.23 7.06 -16.65
N VAL A 362 -11.66 8.11 -16.09
CA VAL A 362 -10.86 8.07 -14.86
C VAL A 362 -11.52 8.95 -13.79
N ARG A 363 -11.24 8.64 -12.54
CA ARG A 363 -11.65 9.42 -11.37
C ARG A 363 -10.43 9.93 -10.64
N VAL A 364 -10.37 11.21 -10.33
CA VAL A 364 -9.31 11.82 -9.53
C VAL A 364 -9.37 11.27 -8.10
N VAL A 365 -8.22 10.94 -7.54
CA VAL A 365 -8.07 10.48 -6.14
C VAL A 365 -7.33 11.56 -5.36
N TRP A 366 -8.10 12.46 -4.73
CA TRP A 366 -7.54 13.63 -4.04
C TRP A 366 -8.17 13.83 -2.66
N PRO A 367 -8.06 12.84 -1.74
CA PRO A 367 -8.63 12.95 -0.39
C PRO A 367 -7.95 14.07 0.40
N ASP A 368 -8.65 14.60 1.42
CA ASP A 368 -8.22 15.77 2.20
C ASP A 368 -6.77 15.66 2.72
N PHE A 369 -6.36 14.47 3.18
CA PHE A 369 -5.00 14.29 3.70
C PHE A 369 -3.91 14.46 2.61
N VAL A 370 -4.21 14.09 1.35
CA VAL A 370 -3.29 14.31 0.22
C VAL A 370 -3.18 15.79 -0.08
N ALA A 371 -4.33 16.47 -0.14
CA ALA A 371 -4.38 17.92 -0.34
C ALA A 371 -3.58 18.67 0.74
N GLU A 372 -3.69 18.24 2.01
CA GLU A 372 -2.98 18.84 3.13
C GLU A 372 -1.46 18.62 3.05
N VAL A 373 -1.01 17.39 2.80
CA VAL A 373 0.43 17.11 2.75
C VAL A 373 1.08 17.66 1.48
N GLU A 374 0.37 17.72 0.36
CA GLU A 374 0.84 18.36 -0.86
C GLU A 374 1.03 19.87 -0.62
N ALA A 375 0.03 20.55 -0.09
CA ALA A 375 0.09 22.00 0.15
C ALA A 375 1.13 22.41 1.21
N THR A 376 1.45 21.53 2.17
CA THR A 376 2.31 21.89 3.32
C THR A 376 3.73 21.35 3.24
N ARG A 377 3.95 20.20 2.57
CA ARG A 377 5.23 19.48 2.62
C ARG A 377 5.77 19.05 1.27
N TYR A 378 4.89 18.58 0.37
CA TYR A 378 5.29 17.88 -0.85
C TYR A 378 4.68 18.52 -2.10
N ASP A 379 4.80 19.84 -2.24
CA ASP A 379 4.30 20.57 -3.41
C ASP A 379 4.72 19.88 -4.72
N ASN A 380 3.71 19.41 -5.47
CA ASN A 380 3.89 18.78 -6.77
C ASN A 380 2.71 19.10 -7.69
N PRO A 381 2.72 20.26 -8.37
CA PRO A 381 1.60 20.72 -9.17
C PRO A 381 1.29 19.85 -10.39
N MET A 382 2.19 18.96 -10.80
CA MET A 382 2.01 18.08 -11.97
C MET A 382 1.43 16.70 -11.60
N PHE A 383 1.35 16.36 -10.32
CA PHE A 383 0.90 15.07 -9.84
C PHE A 383 -0.61 14.92 -9.92
N VAL A 384 -1.12 13.92 -10.63
CA VAL A 384 -2.56 13.62 -10.80
C VAL A 384 -2.81 12.13 -10.55
N PRO A 385 -3.08 11.72 -9.31
CA PRO A 385 -3.45 10.35 -9.02
C PRO A 385 -4.88 10.05 -9.49
N ILE A 386 -5.05 8.94 -10.18
CA ILE A 386 -6.34 8.54 -10.75
C ILE A 386 -6.67 7.08 -10.45
N SER A 387 -7.97 6.79 -10.45
CA SER A 387 -8.52 5.44 -10.51
C SER A 387 -9.32 5.24 -11.79
N PHE A 388 -9.34 4.01 -12.29
CA PHE A 388 -10.10 3.67 -13.50
C PHE A 388 -11.58 3.45 -13.19
N VAL A 389 -12.44 4.02 -14.04
CA VAL A 389 -13.88 3.68 -14.07
C VAL A 389 -14.11 2.63 -15.16
N ASP A 390 -13.69 2.92 -16.39
CA ASP A 390 -13.67 1.97 -17.51
C ASP A 390 -12.74 2.48 -18.62
N PHE A 391 -12.29 1.59 -19.54
CA PHE A 391 -11.29 1.90 -20.55
C PHE A 391 -11.38 1.00 -21.78
N THR A 392 -10.73 1.41 -22.87
CA THR A 392 -10.48 0.60 -24.08
C THR A 392 -9.27 -0.32 -23.90
N ALA A 393 -9.15 -1.34 -24.74
CA ALA A 393 -8.21 -2.45 -24.55
C ALA A 393 -6.71 -2.03 -24.57
N GLY A 394 -6.36 -0.84 -25.04
CA GLY A 394 -5.00 -0.32 -24.94
C GLY A 394 -4.53 -0.06 -23.49
N TYR A 395 -5.46 0.12 -22.58
CA TYR A 395 -5.18 0.20 -21.14
C TYR A 395 -5.22 -1.15 -20.41
N ASP A 396 -5.53 -2.25 -21.12
CA ASP A 396 -5.37 -3.61 -20.59
C ASP A 396 -3.89 -4.03 -20.60
N THR A 397 -3.11 -3.39 -19.74
CA THR A 397 -1.66 -3.48 -19.72
C THR A 397 -1.12 -3.45 -18.28
N ASN A 398 0.19 -3.55 -18.16
CA ASN A 398 0.91 -3.41 -16.88
C ASN A 398 1.39 -1.97 -16.62
N SER A 399 0.91 -0.98 -17.36
CA SER A 399 1.30 0.43 -17.14
C SER A 399 0.86 0.94 -15.76
N ALA A 400 1.73 1.72 -15.13
CA ALA A 400 1.50 2.37 -13.83
C ALA A 400 1.23 3.87 -13.98
N VAL A 401 1.75 4.47 -15.06
CA VAL A 401 1.73 5.92 -15.28
C VAL A 401 1.47 6.26 -16.74
N LEU A 402 0.99 7.47 -16.98
CA LEU A 402 0.83 8.06 -18.31
C LEU A 402 1.40 9.48 -18.31
N PHE A 403 2.32 9.74 -19.25
CA PHE A 403 2.82 11.07 -19.57
C PHE A 403 2.23 11.50 -20.91
N PRO A 404 1.58 12.67 -20.98
CA PRO A 404 0.74 13.03 -22.12
C PRO A 404 1.51 13.52 -23.37
N GLU A 405 2.80 13.85 -23.26
CA GLU A 405 3.60 14.35 -24.38
C GLU A 405 3.65 13.42 -25.60
N THR A 406 3.30 12.17 -25.43
CA THR A 406 3.26 11.17 -26.52
C THR A 406 2.14 11.40 -27.51
N VAL A 407 1.14 12.22 -27.19
CA VAL A 407 -0.04 12.47 -28.05
C VAL A 407 0.22 13.51 -29.15
N ALA A 408 1.33 14.27 -29.06
CA ALA A 408 1.67 15.32 -29.99
C ALA A 408 2.78 14.94 -30.97
N VAL A 409 2.72 15.47 -32.22
CA VAL A 409 3.71 15.26 -33.29
C VAL A 409 4.32 16.58 -33.77
N ARG A 410 3.50 17.63 -33.91
CA ARG A 410 3.91 18.96 -34.41
C ARG A 410 4.96 19.58 -33.51
N GLU A 411 4.75 19.47 -32.22
CA GLU A 411 5.64 20.01 -31.19
C GLU A 411 5.56 19.09 -29.98
N ILE A 412 6.68 18.77 -29.35
CA ILE A 412 6.67 18.06 -28.07
C ILE A 412 6.42 19.08 -26.98
N PRO A 413 5.26 19.09 -26.32
CA PRO A 413 4.93 20.06 -25.32
C PRO A 413 5.85 19.90 -24.11
N THR A 414 6.00 20.97 -23.35
CA THR A 414 6.59 20.88 -22.01
C THR A 414 5.72 19.98 -21.16
N TYR A 415 6.33 19.14 -20.35
CA TYR A 415 5.62 18.28 -19.40
C TYR A 415 4.66 19.10 -18.54
N THR A 416 3.39 18.75 -18.53
CA THR A 416 2.33 19.55 -17.87
C THR A 416 1.67 18.83 -16.69
N TRP A 417 1.52 17.51 -16.79
CA TRP A 417 0.96 16.67 -15.75
C TRP A 417 1.35 15.19 -15.98
N GLY A 418 1.29 14.39 -14.92
CA GLY A 418 1.45 12.93 -14.97
C GLY A 418 0.28 12.25 -14.28
N ALA A 419 -0.39 11.34 -15.00
CA ALA A 419 -1.43 10.52 -14.41
C ALA A 419 -0.82 9.26 -13.77
N ILE A 420 -1.07 9.06 -12.48
CA ILE A 420 -0.63 7.89 -11.71
C ILE A 420 -1.82 6.97 -11.49
N PHE A 421 -1.69 5.72 -11.88
CA PHE A 421 -2.78 4.72 -11.83
C PHE A 421 -2.83 4.04 -10.45
N CYS A 422 -3.14 4.82 -9.43
CA CYS A 422 -3.00 4.40 -8.03
C CYS A 422 -3.91 3.23 -7.64
N ASP A 423 -5.10 3.09 -8.21
CA ASP A 423 -5.99 1.96 -7.96
C ASP A 423 -5.43 0.65 -8.53
N ARG A 424 -4.85 0.71 -9.72
CA ARG A 424 -4.20 -0.41 -10.39
C ARG A 424 -2.95 -0.85 -9.66
N GLU A 425 -2.11 0.10 -9.28
CA GLU A 425 -0.90 -0.20 -8.51
C GLU A 425 -1.25 -0.83 -7.15
N ALA A 426 -2.22 -0.30 -6.46
CA ALA A 426 -2.70 -0.87 -5.19
C ALA A 426 -3.27 -2.30 -5.37
N ALA A 427 -4.10 -2.54 -6.38
CA ALA A 427 -4.66 -3.87 -6.64
C ALA A 427 -3.56 -4.88 -6.99
N ARG A 428 -2.61 -4.48 -7.83
CA ARG A 428 -1.45 -5.27 -8.23
C ARG A 428 -0.54 -5.59 -7.04
N PHE A 429 -0.20 -4.57 -6.26
CA PHE A 429 0.56 -4.70 -5.02
C PHE A 429 -0.06 -5.72 -4.07
N ARG A 430 -1.35 -5.58 -3.78
CA ARG A 430 -2.07 -6.46 -2.86
C ARG A 430 -2.01 -7.91 -3.33
N ARG A 431 -2.34 -8.18 -4.58
CA ARG A 431 -2.35 -9.53 -5.15
C ARG A 431 -0.97 -10.19 -5.13
N VAL A 432 0.07 -9.46 -5.53
CA VAL A 432 1.45 -9.98 -5.56
C VAL A 432 2.01 -10.14 -4.14
N SER A 433 1.81 -9.16 -3.26
CA SER A 433 2.32 -9.21 -1.88
C SER A 433 1.65 -10.30 -1.04
N THR A 434 0.34 -10.52 -1.22
CA THR A 434 -0.38 -11.65 -0.58
C THR A 434 0.20 -12.99 -1.03
N ALA A 435 0.34 -13.20 -2.34
CA ALA A 435 0.91 -14.44 -2.87
C ALA A 435 2.39 -14.64 -2.45
N ALA A 436 3.17 -13.56 -2.38
CA ALA A 436 4.55 -13.61 -1.92
C ALA A 436 4.63 -13.98 -0.43
N ALA A 437 3.80 -13.39 0.41
CA ALA A 437 3.73 -13.71 1.84
C ALA A 437 3.40 -15.19 2.07
N ASP A 438 2.49 -15.75 1.27
CA ASP A 438 2.13 -17.17 1.32
C ASP A 438 3.27 -18.09 0.90
N VAL A 439 3.85 -17.82 -0.27
CA VAL A 439 4.95 -18.62 -0.83
C VAL A 439 6.19 -18.61 0.06
N LEU A 440 6.47 -17.47 0.68
CA LEU A 440 7.63 -17.23 1.51
C LEU A 440 7.37 -17.47 3.01
N ARG A 441 6.15 -17.85 3.39
CA ARG A 441 5.72 -18.05 4.80
C ARG A 441 6.09 -16.86 5.67
N LEU A 442 5.87 -15.65 5.14
CA LEU A 442 6.23 -14.42 5.80
C LEU A 442 5.26 -14.11 6.94
N SER A 443 5.82 -13.81 8.12
CA SER A 443 5.05 -13.31 9.26
C SER A 443 4.91 -11.80 9.15
N LEU A 444 3.69 -11.32 8.95
CA LEU A 444 3.40 -9.90 8.71
C LEU A 444 3.02 -9.17 9.99
N PRO A 445 3.51 -7.92 10.19
CA PRO A 445 2.89 -7.01 11.16
C PRO A 445 1.41 -6.81 10.82
N PRO A 446 0.53 -6.56 11.80
CA PRO A 446 -0.90 -6.36 11.55
C PRO A 446 -1.19 -5.23 10.57
N ALA A 447 -0.48 -4.10 10.66
CA ALA A 447 -0.63 -2.98 9.74
C ALA A 447 -0.27 -3.37 8.29
N ALA A 448 0.79 -4.16 8.10
CA ALA A 448 1.15 -4.68 6.78
C ALA A 448 0.11 -5.67 6.24
N ALA A 449 -0.44 -6.54 7.10
CA ALA A 449 -1.51 -7.46 6.73
C ALA A 449 -2.80 -6.70 6.34
N MET A 450 -3.12 -5.63 7.07
CA MET A 450 -4.25 -4.75 6.75
C MET A 450 -4.04 -4.04 5.42
N LEU A 451 -2.85 -3.51 5.17
CA LEU A 451 -2.49 -2.84 3.92
C LEU A 451 -2.71 -3.75 2.70
N ILE A 452 -2.22 -4.99 2.73
CA ILE A 452 -2.41 -5.93 1.62
C ILE A 452 -3.84 -6.50 1.56
N GLY A 453 -4.62 -6.40 2.65
CA GLY A 453 -6.00 -6.85 2.75
C GLY A 453 -7.04 -5.87 2.22
N GLN A 454 -6.75 -4.56 2.18
CA GLN A 454 -7.75 -3.51 1.90
C GLN A 454 -7.37 -2.63 0.72
N GLN A 455 -8.18 -2.63 -0.33
CA GLN A 455 -7.92 -1.89 -1.58
C GLN A 455 -7.83 -0.38 -1.36
N GLN A 456 -8.79 0.21 -0.65
CA GLN A 456 -8.81 1.66 -0.43
C GLN A 456 -7.62 2.13 0.41
N LEU A 457 -7.25 1.34 1.42
CA LEU A 457 -6.09 1.64 2.26
C LEU A 457 -4.79 1.59 1.44
N ALA A 458 -4.63 0.57 0.61
CA ALA A 458 -3.48 0.45 -0.29
C ALA A 458 -3.46 1.61 -1.30
N GLN A 459 -4.59 1.95 -1.91
CA GLN A 459 -4.69 3.05 -2.87
C GLN A 459 -4.27 4.38 -2.25
N ASN A 460 -4.79 4.73 -1.09
CA ASN A 460 -4.41 5.96 -0.38
C ASN A 460 -2.92 5.98 0.00
N THR A 461 -2.38 4.81 0.38
CA THR A 461 -0.95 4.64 0.69
C THR A 461 -0.09 4.89 -0.56
N PHE A 462 -0.50 4.36 -1.72
CA PHE A 462 0.20 4.58 -2.98
C PHE A 462 0.17 6.04 -3.42
N VAL A 463 -0.97 6.72 -3.28
CA VAL A 463 -1.06 8.16 -3.58
C VAL A 463 -0.04 8.97 -2.78
N LEU A 464 0.12 8.68 -1.48
CA LEU A 464 1.13 9.36 -0.67
C LEU A 464 2.56 8.98 -1.06
N TRP A 465 2.82 7.71 -1.35
CA TRP A 465 4.13 7.25 -1.79
C TRP A 465 4.53 7.94 -3.10
N ASP A 466 3.67 7.85 -4.11
CA ASP A 466 3.95 8.40 -5.45
C ASP A 466 4.10 9.94 -5.41
N LEU A 467 3.32 10.64 -4.59
CA LEU A 467 3.48 12.09 -4.40
C LEU A 467 4.89 12.45 -3.93
N ILE A 468 5.42 11.71 -2.95
CA ILE A 468 6.77 11.96 -2.41
C ILE A 468 7.84 11.50 -3.40
N HIS A 469 7.64 10.34 -4.04
CA HIS A 469 8.54 9.76 -5.03
C HIS A 469 8.73 10.69 -6.23
N ASP A 470 7.65 11.08 -6.90
CA ASP A 470 7.70 11.94 -8.08
C ASP A 470 8.31 13.31 -7.77
N ARG A 471 7.94 13.87 -6.61
CA ARG A 471 8.56 15.11 -6.16
C ARG A 471 10.07 14.98 -5.99
N THR A 472 10.54 13.83 -5.50
CA THR A 472 11.97 13.60 -5.24
C THR A 472 12.80 13.60 -6.51
N HIS A 473 12.27 13.23 -7.67
CA HIS A 473 12.96 13.33 -8.96
C HIS A 473 13.35 14.78 -9.30
N SER A 474 12.53 15.75 -8.94
CA SER A 474 12.71 17.16 -9.31
C SER A 474 13.14 18.07 -8.15
N HIS A 475 12.82 17.65 -6.95
CA HIS A 475 13.10 18.40 -5.72
C HIS A 475 13.77 17.48 -4.71
N GLY A 476 14.36 17.84 -3.71
CA GLY A 476 15.04 17.04 -2.71
C GLY A 476 16.45 17.56 -2.47
N ASP A 477 17.19 16.90 -1.61
CA ASP A 477 18.52 17.33 -1.18
C ASP A 477 19.53 17.38 -2.34
N LEU A 478 19.33 16.51 -3.32
CA LEU A 478 20.09 16.46 -4.56
C LEU A 478 19.12 16.47 -5.73
N PRO A 479 18.63 17.66 -6.16
CA PRO A 479 17.75 17.75 -7.30
C PRO A 479 18.53 17.35 -8.55
N PHE A 480 18.11 16.27 -9.19
CA PHE A 480 18.58 15.89 -10.51
C PHE A 480 17.61 16.43 -11.55
N ASP A 481 18.15 16.70 -12.75
CA ASP A 481 17.30 17.02 -13.88
C ASP A 481 16.24 15.95 -14.04
N PRO A 482 14.93 16.25 -13.87
CA PRO A 482 13.85 15.29 -14.06
C PRO A 482 13.83 14.68 -15.46
N PHE A 483 14.59 15.27 -16.40
CA PHE A 483 14.80 14.76 -17.75
C PHE A 483 16.00 13.81 -17.88
N MET A 484 16.64 13.41 -16.79
CA MET A 484 17.69 12.38 -16.84
C MET A 484 17.20 11.10 -17.54
N ILE A 485 15.93 10.78 -17.41
CA ILE A 485 15.27 9.66 -18.13
C ILE A 485 15.38 9.84 -19.66
N LYS A 486 15.43 11.07 -20.17
CA LYS A 486 15.63 11.37 -21.59
C LYS A 486 17.10 11.27 -22.03
N GLN A 487 18.05 11.21 -21.10
CA GLN A 487 19.46 11.02 -21.41
C GLN A 487 19.78 9.53 -21.49
N ARG A 488 20.41 9.11 -22.56
CA ARG A 488 20.87 7.73 -22.71
C ARG A 488 21.95 7.42 -21.66
N MET A 489 21.61 6.62 -20.67
CA MET A 489 22.45 6.15 -19.57
C MET A 489 22.45 4.64 -19.48
N PRO A 490 23.44 4.01 -18.85
CA PRO A 490 23.36 2.63 -18.45
C PRO A 490 22.18 2.39 -17.50
N TYR A 491 21.46 1.27 -17.68
CA TYR A 491 20.20 1.03 -16.95
C TYR A 491 20.35 0.95 -15.42
N TRP A 492 21.55 0.64 -14.89
CA TRP A 492 21.77 0.70 -13.44
C TRP A 492 21.73 2.11 -12.87
N MET A 493 21.96 3.14 -13.69
CA MET A 493 21.80 4.54 -13.25
C MET A 493 20.31 4.88 -13.08
N TYR A 494 19.44 4.39 -13.98
CA TYR A 494 18.00 4.48 -13.79
C TYR A 494 17.56 3.70 -12.54
N ALA A 495 18.10 2.49 -12.36
CA ALA A 495 17.81 1.68 -11.17
C ALA A 495 18.18 2.37 -9.85
N LEU A 496 19.32 3.06 -9.82
CA LEU A 496 19.77 3.81 -8.64
C LEU A 496 18.92 5.05 -8.41
N GLU A 497 18.50 5.74 -9.48
CA GLU A 497 17.63 6.93 -9.35
C GLU A 497 16.24 6.57 -8.84
N GLU A 498 15.59 5.58 -9.42
CA GLU A 498 14.28 5.11 -8.95
C GLU A 498 14.35 4.59 -7.51
N LEU A 499 15.39 3.82 -7.20
CA LEU A 499 15.63 3.36 -5.83
C LEU A 499 15.89 4.53 -4.88
N ARG A 500 16.67 5.54 -5.28
CA ARG A 500 16.93 6.74 -4.48
C ARG A 500 15.62 7.47 -4.12
N CYS A 501 14.73 7.64 -5.10
CA CYS A 501 13.43 8.27 -4.86
C CYS A 501 12.57 7.48 -3.87
N ASP A 502 12.55 6.15 -3.99
CA ASP A 502 11.84 5.30 -3.03
C ASP A 502 12.48 5.29 -1.65
N LEU A 503 13.80 5.31 -1.55
CA LEU A 503 14.50 5.39 -0.26
C LEU A 503 14.25 6.73 0.43
N GLN A 504 14.11 7.82 -0.33
CA GLN A 504 13.72 9.13 0.20
C GLN A 504 12.23 9.13 0.61
N ALA A 505 11.34 8.55 -0.21
CA ALA A 505 9.93 8.38 0.16
C ALA A 505 9.80 7.56 1.45
N PHE A 506 10.57 6.49 1.59
CA PHE A 506 10.62 5.68 2.80
C PHE A 506 11.11 6.49 4.02
N ARG A 507 12.18 7.27 3.88
CA ARG A 507 12.70 8.15 4.94
C ARG A 507 11.65 9.18 5.39
N GLN A 508 10.98 9.83 4.44
CA GLN A 508 9.90 10.77 4.73
C GLN A 508 8.73 10.08 5.43
N ALA A 509 8.40 8.87 5.00
CA ALA A 509 7.35 8.06 5.63
C ALA A 509 7.68 7.69 7.09
N VAL A 510 8.94 7.39 7.40
CA VAL A 510 9.39 7.20 8.80
C VAL A 510 9.21 8.49 9.61
N ALA A 511 9.56 9.64 9.06
CA ALA A 511 9.39 10.94 9.74
C ALA A 511 7.90 11.25 9.95
N LEU A 512 7.05 11.07 8.93
CA LEU A 512 5.61 11.28 9.03
C LEU A 512 4.96 10.38 10.09
N ALA A 513 5.39 9.12 10.20
CA ALA A 513 4.93 8.21 11.24
C ALA A 513 5.37 8.65 12.64
N ALA A 514 6.63 9.07 12.80
CA ALA A 514 7.16 9.55 14.06
C ALA A 514 6.49 10.87 14.54
N GLU A 515 6.16 11.76 13.62
CA GLU A 515 5.45 13.02 13.87
C GLU A 515 3.94 12.84 13.98
N GLN A 516 3.40 11.64 13.70
CA GLN A 516 1.96 11.36 13.65
C GLN A 516 1.21 12.29 12.68
N ALA A 517 1.90 12.71 11.63
CA ALA A 517 1.38 13.69 10.67
C ALA A 517 0.29 13.10 9.74
N THR A 518 0.28 11.78 9.57
CA THR A 518 -0.71 11.05 8.77
C THR A 518 -0.76 9.58 9.20
N PRO A 519 -1.92 8.91 9.13
CA PRO A 519 -2.03 7.48 9.44
C PRO A 519 -1.32 6.58 8.41
N TYR A 520 -0.91 7.13 7.27
CA TYR A 520 -0.30 6.37 6.17
C TYR A 520 1.23 6.25 6.28
N GLY A 521 1.90 6.97 7.19
CA GLY A 521 3.36 6.98 7.27
C GLY A 521 3.99 5.60 7.47
N GLU A 522 3.47 4.77 8.36
CA GLU A 522 3.94 3.40 8.54
C GLU A 522 3.57 2.51 7.32
N LEU A 523 2.41 2.74 6.71
CA LEU A 523 1.92 1.94 5.58
C LEU A 523 2.76 2.16 4.31
N VAL A 524 3.22 3.38 4.06
CA VAL A 524 4.14 3.68 2.94
C VAL A 524 5.45 2.92 3.09
N GLN A 525 5.96 2.75 4.32
CA GLN A 525 7.17 1.95 4.55
C GLN A 525 6.96 0.49 4.10
N TYR A 526 5.82 -0.13 4.44
CA TYR A 526 5.49 -1.48 3.99
C TYR A 526 5.25 -1.55 2.47
N ALA A 527 4.59 -0.55 1.88
CA ALA A 527 4.33 -0.51 0.45
C ALA A 527 5.64 -0.48 -0.35
N VAL A 528 6.55 0.44 -0.04
CA VAL A 528 7.88 0.54 -0.67
C VAL A 528 8.66 -0.75 -0.49
N LEU A 529 8.70 -1.28 0.73
CA LEU A 529 9.46 -2.50 1.04
C LEU A 529 8.94 -3.69 0.22
N PHE A 530 7.63 -3.94 0.20
CA PHE A 530 7.06 -5.13 -0.44
C PHE A 530 7.12 -5.05 -1.96
N ASP A 531 6.86 -3.90 -2.55
CA ASP A 531 6.97 -3.74 -4.00
C ASP A 531 8.41 -3.91 -4.47
N ARG A 532 9.37 -3.31 -3.77
CA ARG A 532 10.78 -3.47 -4.09
C ARG A 532 11.29 -4.90 -3.86
N LEU A 533 10.76 -5.62 -2.85
CA LEU A 533 11.18 -6.99 -2.58
C LEU A 533 10.45 -8.05 -3.40
N PHE A 534 9.16 -7.86 -3.71
CA PHE A 534 8.33 -8.97 -4.22
C PHE A 534 7.80 -8.75 -5.63
N ARG A 535 7.55 -7.51 -6.06
CA ARG A 535 6.96 -7.23 -7.36
C ARG A 535 7.99 -6.77 -8.39
N PHE A 536 8.70 -5.70 -8.17
CA PHE A 536 9.58 -5.10 -9.16
C PHE A 536 10.67 -6.04 -9.72
N PRO A 537 11.36 -6.88 -8.92
CA PRO A 537 12.39 -7.76 -9.45
C PRO A 537 11.88 -8.82 -10.42
N ILE A 538 10.60 -9.16 -10.37
CA ILE A 538 10.02 -10.27 -11.13
C ILE A 538 8.94 -9.84 -12.13
N THR A 539 8.65 -8.54 -12.21
CA THR A 539 7.67 -7.97 -13.17
C THR A 539 8.36 -7.54 -14.47
N GLY A 540 7.65 -7.63 -15.59
CA GLY A 540 8.11 -7.15 -16.89
C GLY A 540 9.24 -7.97 -17.49
N ASP A 541 9.90 -7.38 -18.53
CA ASP A 541 11.04 -7.99 -19.17
C ASP A 541 12.20 -8.06 -18.17
N ARG A 542 12.77 -9.26 -18.02
CA ARG A 542 13.95 -9.49 -17.17
C ARG A 542 15.14 -8.62 -17.58
N VAL A 543 15.28 -8.43 -18.88
CA VAL A 543 16.40 -7.74 -19.50
C VAL A 543 16.24 -6.23 -19.32
N ARG A 544 17.23 -5.60 -18.70
CA ARG A 544 17.25 -4.16 -18.41
C ARG A 544 16.09 -3.66 -17.53
N ASN A 545 15.57 -4.55 -16.69
CA ASN A 545 14.60 -4.15 -15.67
C ASN A 545 15.31 -3.36 -14.57
N TYR A 546 15.27 -2.02 -14.67
CA TYR A 546 15.93 -1.12 -13.73
C TYR A 546 15.25 -1.15 -12.35
N ASP A 547 13.93 -1.20 -12.27
CA ASP A 547 13.20 -1.34 -11.02
C ASP A 547 13.54 -2.65 -10.30
N GLY A 548 13.64 -3.73 -11.07
CA GLY A 548 14.04 -5.03 -10.57
C GLY A 548 15.46 -5.04 -10.00
N LEU A 549 16.38 -4.31 -10.61
CA LEU A 549 17.75 -4.19 -10.08
C LEU A 549 17.75 -3.42 -8.76
N GLY A 550 16.98 -2.34 -8.65
CA GLY A 550 16.80 -1.61 -7.39
C GLY A 550 16.27 -2.51 -6.27
N GLY A 551 15.30 -3.36 -6.57
CA GLY A 551 14.75 -4.34 -5.62
C GLY A 551 15.78 -5.40 -5.20
N GLN A 552 16.59 -5.93 -6.14
CA GLN A 552 17.68 -6.87 -5.81
C GLN A 552 18.72 -6.22 -4.89
N LEU A 553 19.05 -4.95 -5.15
CA LEU A 553 20.00 -4.20 -4.32
C LEU A 553 19.47 -4.03 -2.90
N LEU A 554 18.21 -3.63 -2.73
CA LEU A 554 17.56 -3.50 -1.43
C LEU A 554 17.55 -4.84 -0.68
N PHE A 555 17.13 -5.93 -1.33
CA PHE A 555 17.13 -7.27 -0.75
C PHE A 555 18.53 -7.66 -0.22
N ALA A 556 19.56 -7.51 -1.07
CA ALA A 556 20.91 -7.87 -0.72
C ALA A 556 21.47 -7.01 0.44
N TYR A 557 21.12 -5.73 0.47
CA TYR A 557 21.53 -4.83 1.54
C TYR A 557 20.87 -5.20 2.87
N LEU A 558 19.56 -5.44 2.88
CA LEU A 558 18.83 -5.90 4.07
C LEU A 558 19.38 -7.24 4.59
N HIS A 559 19.65 -8.19 3.69
CA HIS A 559 20.20 -9.49 4.04
C HIS A 559 21.62 -9.38 4.66
N LYS A 560 22.48 -8.60 4.03
CA LYS A 560 23.86 -8.38 4.50
C LYS A 560 23.89 -7.71 5.88
N ASN A 561 22.95 -6.83 6.15
CA ASN A 561 22.83 -6.13 7.44
C ASN A 561 21.95 -6.86 8.46
N GLY A 562 21.51 -8.09 8.17
CA GLY A 562 20.78 -8.96 9.11
C GLY A 562 19.34 -8.51 9.41
N ALA A 563 18.76 -7.62 8.62
CA ALA A 563 17.34 -7.24 8.71
C ALA A 563 16.43 -8.22 7.98
N LEU A 564 16.99 -9.07 7.11
CA LEU A 564 16.25 -10.05 6.34
C LEU A 564 17.07 -11.36 6.26
N ARG A 565 16.39 -12.51 6.37
CA ARG A 565 16.99 -13.85 6.21
C ARG A 565 16.06 -14.75 5.41
N TRP A 566 16.61 -15.53 4.51
CA TRP A 566 15.89 -16.53 3.73
C TRP A 566 16.49 -17.92 3.97
N THR A 567 15.72 -18.78 4.62
CA THR A 567 16.11 -20.16 4.95
C THR A 567 14.89 -21.09 4.85
N ASP A 568 15.10 -22.29 4.34
CA ASP A 568 14.05 -23.34 4.26
C ASP A 568 12.72 -22.86 3.63
N ASN A 569 12.80 -22.06 2.56
CA ASN A 569 11.66 -21.41 1.90
C ASN A 569 10.87 -20.45 2.81
N THR A 570 11.44 -20.02 3.91
CA THR A 570 10.87 -19.02 4.81
C THR A 570 11.69 -17.74 4.71
N LEU A 571 11.00 -16.62 4.50
CA LEU A 571 11.58 -15.28 4.58
C LEU A 571 11.26 -14.70 5.95
N SER A 572 12.29 -14.41 6.73
CA SER A 572 12.15 -13.74 8.03
C SER A 572 12.66 -12.31 7.93
N ILE A 573 11.85 -11.36 8.42
CA ILE A 573 12.17 -9.93 8.47
C ILE A 573 12.21 -9.49 9.93
N GLU A 574 13.31 -8.87 10.31
CA GLU A 574 13.51 -8.23 11.62
C GLU A 574 12.93 -6.80 11.57
N TRP A 575 11.62 -6.70 11.72
CA TRP A 575 10.83 -5.49 11.49
C TRP A 575 11.37 -4.25 12.20
N ALA A 576 11.84 -4.39 13.44
CA ALA A 576 12.41 -3.29 14.23
C ALA A 576 13.71 -2.70 13.62
N ARG A 577 14.38 -3.43 12.73
CA ARG A 577 15.64 -3.02 12.09
C ARG A 577 15.48 -2.49 10.69
N VAL A 578 14.32 -2.71 10.07
CA VAL A 578 14.08 -2.39 8.65
C VAL A 578 14.31 -0.91 8.39
N ALA A 579 13.70 -0.03 9.19
CA ALA A 579 13.78 1.41 8.98
C ALA A 579 15.22 1.92 8.98
N ASP A 580 16.01 1.55 9.97
CA ASP A 580 17.41 1.96 10.09
C ASP A 580 18.25 1.48 8.91
N VAL A 581 18.06 0.22 8.49
CA VAL A 581 18.85 -0.37 7.40
C VAL A 581 18.46 0.23 6.05
N VAL A 582 17.17 0.50 5.79
CA VAL A 582 16.72 1.14 4.55
C VAL A 582 17.23 2.59 4.48
N ILE A 583 17.16 3.33 5.60
CA ILE A 583 17.70 4.70 5.68
C ILE A 583 19.22 4.71 5.47
N ALA A 584 19.95 3.71 5.99
CA ALA A 584 21.39 3.59 5.77
C ALA A 584 21.72 3.37 4.29
N LEU A 585 20.96 2.53 3.58
CA LEU A 585 21.11 2.37 2.13
C LEU A 585 20.85 3.70 1.40
N GLY A 586 19.80 4.43 1.80
CA GLY A 586 19.51 5.76 1.26
C GLY A 586 20.69 6.72 1.41
N ASN A 587 21.33 6.74 2.58
CA ASN A 587 22.51 7.55 2.82
C ASN A 587 23.68 7.14 1.92
N ASP A 588 23.91 5.84 1.75
CA ASP A 588 25.00 5.34 0.89
C ASP A 588 24.79 5.74 -0.58
N VAL A 589 23.54 5.70 -1.07
CA VAL A 589 23.17 6.13 -2.41
C VAL A 589 23.35 7.65 -2.56
N GLU A 590 22.90 8.44 -1.59
CA GLU A 590 23.08 9.91 -1.62
C GLU A 590 24.57 10.30 -1.64
N VAL A 591 25.40 9.61 -0.88
CA VAL A 591 26.87 9.82 -0.90
C VAL A 591 27.43 9.53 -2.29
N LEU A 592 27.00 8.42 -2.94
CA LEU A 592 27.42 8.11 -4.31
C LEU A 592 27.12 9.25 -5.28
N TYR A 593 25.96 9.87 -5.18
CA TYR A 593 25.53 10.97 -6.03
C TYR A 593 26.26 12.27 -5.70
N ARG A 594 26.44 12.61 -4.42
CA ARG A 594 27.22 13.80 -3.99
C ARG A 594 28.66 13.74 -4.49
N ASP A 595 29.31 12.61 -4.31
CA ASP A 595 30.66 12.37 -4.81
C ASP A 595 30.71 12.37 -6.35
N GLY A 596 29.57 12.13 -7.01
CA GLY A 596 29.42 12.15 -8.45
C GLY A 596 29.50 13.55 -9.08
N ILE A 597 29.27 14.62 -8.32
CA ILE A 597 29.25 16.01 -8.82
C ILE A 597 30.57 16.39 -9.52
N ASP A 598 31.69 15.95 -8.97
CA ASP A 598 33.03 16.26 -9.52
C ASP A 598 33.54 15.19 -10.50
N ARG A 599 32.77 14.13 -10.76
CA ARG A 599 33.16 13.06 -11.67
C ARG A 599 32.72 13.36 -13.10
N SER A 600 33.49 12.88 -14.07
CA SER A 600 32.98 12.79 -15.44
C SER A 600 31.74 11.88 -15.49
N ARG A 601 30.86 12.06 -16.48
CA ARG A 601 29.66 11.22 -16.67
C ARG A 601 29.99 9.70 -16.62
N VAL A 602 31.01 9.29 -17.37
CA VAL A 602 31.45 7.87 -17.39
C VAL A 602 32.04 7.45 -16.05
N GLY A 603 32.80 8.33 -15.39
CA GLY A 603 33.30 8.08 -14.04
C GLY A 603 32.20 7.87 -13.02
N HIS A 604 31.10 8.61 -13.14
CA HIS A 604 29.92 8.41 -12.30
C HIS A 604 29.20 7.10 -12.62
N TRP A 605 29.05 6.73 -13.89
CA TRP A 605 28.48 5.45 -14.30
C TRP A 605 29.28 4.26 -13.80
N LEU A 606 30.62 4.34 -13.84
CA LEU A 606 31.51 3.32 -13.28
C LEU A 606 31.34 3.19 -11.76
N ALA A 607 31.29 4.32 -11.05
CA ALA A 607 31.06 4.31 -9.61
C ALA A 607 29.69 3.72 -9.24
N GLY A 608 28.64 4.02 -10.03
CA GLY A 608 27.32 3.40 -9.88
C GLY A 608 27.35 1.88 -10.12
N HIS A 609 28.02 1.42 -11.18
CA HIS A 609 28.21 0.01 -11.45
C HIS A 609 28.94 -0.70 -10.30
N GLU A 610 30.05 -0.12 -9.83
CA GLU A 610 30.82 -0.65 -8.70
C GLU A 610 29.97 -0.72 -7.41
N PHE A 611 29.18 0.32 -7.15
CA PHE A 611 28.27 0.34 -6.00
C PHE A 611 27.27 -0.83 -6.05
N VAL A 612 26.60 -1.02 -7.17
CA VAL A 612 25.65 -2.13 -7.36
C VAL A 612 26.36 -3.48 -7.26
N ALA A 613 27.56 -3.62 -7.87
CA ALA A 613 28.32 -4.85 -7.89
C ALA A 613 28.76 -5.35 -6.50
N ARG A 614 28.77 -4.49 -5.48
CA ARG A 614 29.03 -4.90 -4.07
C ARG A 614 27.92 -5.78 -3.49
N TYR A 615 26.73 -5.75 -4.09
CA TYR A 615 25.51 -6.40 -3.59
C TYR A 615 24.89 -7.35 -4.61
N VAL A 616 24.92 -7.00 -5.88
CA VAL A 616 24.39 -7.80 -6.98
C VAL A 616 25.53 -8.12 -7.94
N ALA A 617 25.84 -9.40 -8.09
CA ALA A 617 26.97 -9.82 -8.93
C ALA A 617 26.71 -9.48 -10.41
N PRO A 618 27.65 -8.76 -11.08
CA PRO A 618 27.52 -8.50 -12.50
C PRO A 618 27.74 -9.76 -13.32
N HIS A 619 27.28 -9.74 -14.58
CA HIS A 619 27.50 -10.85 -15.51
C HIS A 619 29.01 -11.10 -15.70
N PRO A 620 29.49 -12.36 -15.72
CA PRO A 620 30.93 -12.67 -15.81
C PRO A 620 31.65 -12.11 -17.05
N ARG A 621 30.92 -11.77 -18.11
CA ARG A 621 31.45 -11.15 -19.34
C ARG A 621 31.31 -9.63 -19.37
N SER A 622 30.90 -9.00 -18.29
CA SER A 622 30.74 -7.55 -18.22
C SER A 622 32.08 -6.83 -18.38
N VAL A 623 32.19 -6.00 -19.37
CA VAL A 623 33.35 -5.12 -19.53
C VAL A 623 33.34 -3.99 -18.49
N TRP A 624 32.16 -3.58 -18.03
CA TRP A 624 31.99 -2.58 -16.97
C TRP A 624 32.52 -3.06 -15.62
N ALA A 625 32.37 -4.35 -15.33
CA ALA A 625 32.93 -4.98 -14.11
C ALA A 625 34.48 -4.98 -14.11
N THR A 626 35.11 -4.92 -15.26
CA THR A 626 36.58 -4.84 -15.40
C THR A 626 37.10 -3.41 -15.21
N GLY A 627 36.21 -2.42 -15.13
CA GLY A 627 36.53 -1.03 -14.86
C GLY A 627 36.98 -0.24 -16.10
N ALA A 628 37.45 0.98 -15.87
CA ALA A 628 37.77 1.93 -16.93
C ALA A 628 38.79 1.44 -17.97
N ALA A 629 39.71 0.56 -17.57
CA ALA A 629 40.76 0.02 -18.45
C ALA A 629 40.19 -0.87 -19.58
N ALA A 630 39.00 -1.43 -19.41
CA ALA A 630 38.35 -2.29 -20.39
C ALA A 630 37.40 -1.55 -21.32
N LEU A 631 37.09 -0.28 -21.05
CA LEU A 631 36.17 0.53 -21.80
C LEU A 631 36.90 1.40 -22.85
N PRO A 632 36.39 1.51 -24.10
CA PRO A 632 36.94 2.40 -25.12
C PRO A 632 36.54 3.86 -24.80
N LEU A 633 37.29 4.53 -23.92
CA LEU A 633 36.96 5.86 -23.40
C LEU A 633 37.12 7.00 -24.43
N ASP A 634 37.74 6.72 -25.59
CA ASP A 634 37.97 7.72 -26.65
C ASP A 634 36.73 8.05 -27.49
N GLY A 635 35.63 7.26 -27.31
CA GLY A 635 34.36 7.42 -28.03
C GLY A 635 33.34 8.28 -27.31
N PRO A 636 32.20 8.60 -27.97
CA PRO A 636 31.11 9.30 -27.32
C PRO A 636 30.46 8.40 -26.25
N PRO A 637 29.95 8.98 -25.14
CA PRO A 637 29.31 8.22 -24.04
C PRO A 637 28.23 7.23 -24.49
N LYS A 638 27.55 7.51 -25.61
CA LYS A 638 26.54 6.64 -26.20
C LYS A 638 27.11 5.25 -26.53
N ASP A 639 28.31 5.15 -27.10
CA ASP A 639 28.91 3.91 -27.52
C ASP A 639 29.26 3.02 -26.30
N LEU A 640 29.54 3.65 -25.16
CA LEU A 640 29.78 2.94 -23.90
C LEU A 640 28.50 2.30 -23.35
N VAL A 641 27.35 2.95 -23.53
CA VAL A 641 26.04 2.37 -23.13
C VAL A 641 25.71 1.14 -24.00
N ASP A 642 26.14 1.14 -25.26
CA ASP A 642 25.92 -0.01 -26.16
C ASP A 642 26.76 -1.26 -25.78
N LEU A 643 27.78 -1.09 -24.93
CA LEU A 643 28.56 -2.19 -24.35
C LEU A 643 27.93 -2.83 -23.11
N VAL A 644 26.84 -2.29 -22.59
CA VAL A 644 26.10 -2.87 -21.47
C VAL A 644 25.41 -4.14 -21.96
N LEU A 645 25.67 -5.23 -21.26
CA LEU A 645 25.01 -6.50 -21.58
C LEU A 645 23.50 -6.40 -21.30
N PRO A 646 22.66 -7.07 -22.09
CA PRO A 646 21.23 -7.18 -21.79
C PRO A 646 20.98 -7.69 -20.36
N ASP A 647 21.82 -8.61 -19.88
CA ASP A 647 21.76 -9.24 -18.55
C ASP A 647 22.98 -8.84 -17.71
N GLU A 648 23.31 -7.54 -17.66
CA GLU A 648 24.47 -7.00 -16.97
C GLU A 648 24.50 -7.37 -15.47
N PHE A 649 23.31 -7.35 -14.82
CA PHE A 649 23.10 -7.78 -13.44
C PHE A 649 22.01 -8.84 -13.42
N PRO A 650 22.35 -10.14 -13.58
CA PRO A 650 21.36 -11.21 -13.65
C PRO A 650 20.61 -11.37 -12.31
N LEU A 651 19.41 -11.91 -12.37
CA LEU A 651 18.65 -12.26 -11.18
C LEU A 651 19.41 -13.30 -10.36
N ASN A 652 19.43 -13.10 -9.06
CA ASN A 652 19.95 -14.10 -8.12
C ASN A 652 18.99 -15.30 -7.99
N VAL A 653 19.45 -16.37 -7.32
CA VAL A 653 18.70 -17.62 -7.17
C VAL A 653 17.36 -17.44 -6.44
N PHE A 654 17.28 -16.51 -5.51
CA PHE A 654 16.03 -16.19 -4.79
C PHE A 654 14.98 -15.65 -5.77
N TYR A 655 15.35 -14.65 -6.57
CA TYR A 655 14.43 -14.02 -7.51
C TYR A 655 14.10 -14.91 -8.70
N GLU A 656 15.00 -15.76 -9.16
CA GLU A 656 14.69 -16.79 -10.17
C GLU A 656 13.65 -17.79 -9.63
N ALA A 657 13.73 -18.16 -8.36
CA ALA A 657 12.76 -19.05 -7.73
C ALA A 657 11.41 -18.32 -7.52
N LEU A 658 11.44 -17.08 -7.05
CA LEU A 658 10.24 -16.28 -6.82
C LEU A 658 9.48 -16.01 -8.12
N ARG A 659 10.19 -15.61 -9.19
CA ARG A 659 9.61 -15.40 -10.52
C ARG A 659 8.88 -16.63 -11.05
N ARG A 660 9.45 -17.83 -10.88
CA ARG A 660 8.78 -19.08 -11.30
C ARG A 660 7.51 -19.36 -10.53
N LYS A 661 7.47 -19.01 -9.25
CA LYS A 661 6.30 -19.25 -8.38
C LYS A 661 5.20 -18.20 -8.58
N LEU A 662 5.57 -16.94 -8.75
CA LEU A 662 4.62 -15.81 -8.82
C LEU A 662 4.33 -15.35 -10.26
N GLY A 663 4.99 -15.88 -11.28
CA GLY A 663 4.74 -15.52 -12.67
C GLY A 663 3.25 -15.57 -13.06
N PRO A 664 2.52 -16.65 -12.78
CA PRO A 664 1.08 -16.71 -13.06
C PRO A 664 0.26 -15.65 -12.33
N VAL A 665 0.66 -15.29 -11.11
CA VAL A 665 0.00 -14.24 -10.33
C VAL A 665 0.22 -12.88 -11.00
N ILE A 666 1.45 -12.59 -11.41
CA ILE A 666 1.80 -11.33 -12.09
C ILE A 666 1.03 -11.20 -13.41
N GLU A 667 1.00 -12.25 -14.22
CA GLU A 667 0.22 -12.25 -15.47
C GLU A 667 -1.29 -12.00 -15.22
N SER A 668 -1.82 -12.51 -14.11
CA SER A 668 -3.23 -12.28 -13.75
C SER A 668 -3.52 -10.84 -13.31
N THR A 669 -2.51 -10.00 -13.12
CA THR A 669 -2.66 -8.58 -12.75
C THR A 669 -2.70 -7.65 -13.96
N ARG A 670 -2.61 -8.16 -15.18
CA ARG A 670 -2.74 -7.36 -16.40
C ARG A 670 -4.12 -6.71 -16.46
N GLY A 671 -4.16 -5.41 -16.69
CA GLY A 671 -5.42 -4.66 -16.75
C GLY A 671 -6.22 -4.58 -15.44
N ILE A 672 -5.67 -5.08 -14.33
CA ILE A 672 -6.35 -5.08 -13.03
C ILE A 672 -6.71 -3.65 -12.59
N THR A 673 -7.86 -3.53 -11.96
CA THR A 673 -8.34 -2.31 -11.29
C THR A 673 -9.05 -2.67 -10.00
N ALA A 674 -9.34 -1.70 -9.15
CA ALA A 674 -10.10 -1.93 -7.92
C ALA A 674 -11.46 -2.59 -8.17
N ALA A 675 -12.14 -2.25 -9.26
CA ALA A 675 -13.46 -2.80 -9.63
C ALA A 675 -13.38 -4.28 -10.04
N VAL A 676 -12.32 -4.67 -10.76
CA VAL A 676 -12.11 -6.07 -11.19
C VAL A 676 -11.74 -6.96 -10.01
N GLU A 677 -10.95 -6.46 -9.07
CA GLU A 677 -10.56 -7.23 -7.89
C GLU A 677 -11.72 -7.50 -6.94
N ALA A 678 -12.65 -6.55 -6.79
CA ALA A 678 -13.86 -6.73 -5.97
C ALA A 678 -14.82 -7.80 -6.55
N SER A 679 -14.68 -8.15 -7.83
CA SER A 679 -15.53 -9.14 -8.52
C SER A 679 -14.92 -10.54 -8.57
N ALA A 680 -13.65 -10.70 -8.20
CA ALA A 680 -12.88 -11.94 -8.24
C ALA A 680 -12.75 -12.58 -6.85
#